data_861414edad4d822c1ff32a9e922de284
#
_entry.id   861414edad4d822c1ff32a9e922de284
#
_cell.length_a   1.000
_cell.length_b   1.000
_cell.length_c   1.000
_cell.angle_alpha   90.00
_cell.angle_beta   90.00
_cell.angle_gamma   90.00
#
_symmetry.space_group_name_H-M   'P 1'
#
loop_
_entity.id
_entity.type
_entity.pdbx_description
1 polymer ?
#
loop_
_entity_poly.entity_id
_entity_poly.type
_entity_poly.pdbx_seq_one_letter_code
_entity_poly.pdbx_strand_id
1 'polypeptide(L)'
;MQYNEEQQALIDAGTDEIIIAAAAAGSGKTATLIGRIERLIKNNEVQGKIVAISFTRSAAKDLRKKLSERLDEDEMKRITTGTFHSVLGSLIRKYYDIVGVDKNFTIIDETGTSALIKNTIELNDKLHETFDKYVEKFSDIGRKYSYINVTNSVSLLLNNCDPASLLTGDFPDTFVFNHIRKDNALLDKEQFDFIKQVFKESLIQAKKTSTLTYDQILFCAYLLAISGGFKKESEAIGYTIIDEFQDTNLIQYEIMKTLMGNKATLIGDVNQSIYEFRGAKPSIMIELSKKHKVYNMSYNYRSYQGILNLGNNVIVNNTEGIHMFKPMKQGATLTKPYIGSVSLQFMDDRIEAQTVTDMIKRLIQKGENPSNIAILSRSRLALPLIKNRLTENNIPINDTTQTADFMKSETVKDIFAFLKIMTNPKDIYAFMHTLDRPKQGIGPKTLEKIRLQAEKFNMNLVEFVLSEKVNTLTPALKAKVIKYQTIYSSLLDNNNHFSLVDAIEFILNNTGYMTWISNLKNYKQLNANLEKLKFLANEFNDEYVTANFDFTLFDLVSDFLLEYSMTDKVENIEGVVISTVHNSKGLEWDNVFIVGCDESVFPSIRGNKDEIESERRLMYVAITRARNFLAMTSAKHRVTAHDKILNPSRFINESNVNKKII
;
A
#
# COMPACT_ATOMS: atom_id res chain seq x y z
N MET A 1 31.97 -3.31 3.32
CA MET A 1 31.32 -1.99 3.29
C MET A 1 31.82 -1.23 4.49
N GLN A 2 32.23 0.03 4.34
CA GLN A 2 32.71 0.83 5.47
C GLN A 2 31.54 1.65 6.01
N TYR A 3 31.20 1.44 7.28
CA TYR A 3 30.16 2.19 7.97
C TYR A 3 30.73 3.45 8.59
N ASN A 4 29.95 4.54 8.65
CA ASN A 4 30.33 5.72 9.42
C ASN A 4 30.10 5.51 10.92
N GLU A 5 30.55 6.46 11.74
CA GLU A 5 30.44 6.35 13.21
C GLU A 5 28.99 6.22 13.71
N GLU A 6 28.03 6.94 13.10
CA GLU A 6 26.61 6.87 13.48
C GLU A 6 26.00 5.51 13.10
N GLN A 7 26.31 4.99 11.93
CA GLN A 7 25.88 3.66 11.47
C GLN A 7 26.51 2.55 12.34
N GLN A 8 27.83 2.64 12.61
CA GLN A 8 28.53 1.67 13.43
C GLN A 8 27.97 1.65 14.85
N ALA A 9 27.70 2.81 15.45
CA ALA A 9 27.10 2.91 16.78
C ALA A 9 25.74 2.20 16.87
N LEU A 10 24.90 2.27 15.81
CA LEU A 10 23.64 1.53 15.76
C LEU A 10 23.88 0.02 15.55
N ILE A 11 24.82 -0.35 14.70
CA ILE A 11 25.18 -1.75 14.48
C ILE A 11 25.66 -2.38 15.79
N ASP A 12 26.48 -1.68 16.57
CA ASP A 12 27.09 -2.14 17.82
C ASP A 12 26.18 -1.98 19.06
N ALA A 13 24.99 -1.42 18.90
CA ALA A 13 24.06 -1.25 20.00
C ALA A 13 23.62 -2.60 20.60
N GLY A 14 23.35 -2.63 21.90
CA GLY A 14 22.91 -3.81 22.64
C GLY A 14 21.55 -4.35 22.16
N THR A 15 21.10 -5.46 22.75
CA THR A 15 19.87 -6.17 22.36
C THR A 15 18.82 -6.26 23.47
N ASP A 16 19.11 -5.75 24.67
CA ASP A 16 18.26 -5.98 25.84
C ASP A 16 17.18 -4.91 26.04
N GLU A 17 17.10 -3.96 25.11
CA GLU A 17 16.13 -2.85 25.15
C GLU A 17 15.57 -2.52 23.76
N ILE A 18 14.52 -1.71 23.74
CA ILE A 18 14.03 -1.08 22.50
C ILE A 18 14.99 0.05 22.12
N ILE A 19 15.46 0.02 20.88
CA ILE A 19 16.32 1.03 20.29
C ILE A 19 15.54 1.81 19.25
N ILE A 20 15.60 3.13 19.31
CA ILE A 20 15.04 4.01 18.30
C ILE A 20 16.19 4.50 17.40
N ALA A 21 16.08 4.27 16.11
CA ALA A 21 17.01 4.78 15.12
C ALA A 21 16.34 5.88 14.30
N ALA A 22 16.70 7.15 14.59
CA ALA A 22 16.24 8.31 13.82
C ALA A 22 17.14 8.46 12.59
N ALA A 23 16.69 7.94 11.46
CA ALA A 23 17.48 7.77 10.26
C ALA A 23 16.96 8.66 9.12
N ALA A 24 17.63 9.79 8.88
CA ALA A 24 17.27 10.73 7.84
C ALA A 24 17.23 10.12 6.43
N ALA A 25 16.61 10.84 5.48
CA ALA A 25 16.56 10.43 4.08
C ALA A 25 17.99 10.14 3.56
N GLY A 26 18.16 9.05 2.80
CA GLY A 26 19.45 8.70 2.18
C GLY A 26 20.58 8.38 3.14
N SER A 27 20.31 8.10 4.43
CA SER A 27 21.31 7.81 5.45
C SER A 27 21.88 6.39 5.44
N GLY A 28 21.43 5.54 4.49
CA GLY A 28 21.87 4.15 4.40
C GLY A 28 21.19 3.23 5.40
N LYS A 29 19.90 3.49 5.76
CA LYS A 29 19.07 2.66 6.65
C LYS A 29 19.21 1.16 6.37
N THR A 30 18.92 0.73 5.15
CA THR A 30 18.96 -0.69 4.75
C THR A 30 20.35 -1.31 4.95
N ALA A 31 21.42 -0.61 4.57
CA ALA A 31 22.79 -1.09 4.75
C ALA A 31 23.14 -1.28 6.23
N THR A 32 22.71 -0.36 7.08
CA THR A 32 22.92 -0.42 8.53
C THR A 32 22.10 -1.56 9.15
N LEU A 33 20.86 -1.75 8.73
CA LEU A 33 20.05 -2.88 9.20
C LEU A 33 20.66 -4.22 8.82
N ILE A 34 21.18 -4.37 7.60
CA ILE A 34 21.88 -5.58 7.16
C ILE A 34 23.11 -5.84 8.05
N GLY A 35 23.95 -4.82 8.28
CA GLY A 35 25.10 -4.95 9.15
C GLY A 35 24.74 -5.32 10.58
N ARG A 36 23.64 -4.76 11.12
CA ARG A 36 23.15 -5.10 12.45
C ARG A 36 22.64 -6.54 12.51
N ILE A 37 21.82 -6.99 11.55
CA ILE A 37 21.31 -8.36 11.51
C ILE A 37 22.46 -9.35 11.36
N GLU A 38 23.39 -9.10 10.44
CA GLU A 38 24.60 -9.92 10.24
C GLU A 38 25.40 -10.09 11.54
N ARG A 39 25.67 -8.98 12.24
CA ARG A 39 26.37 -9.01 13.53
C ARG A 39 25.60 -9.84 14.57
N LEU A 40 24.28 -9.58 14.74
CA LEU A 40 23.45 -10.29 15.73
C LEU A 40 23.42 -11.79 15.50
N ILE A 41 23.40 -12.25 14.26
CA ILE A 41 23.40 -13.66 13.88
C ILE A 41 24.78 -14.27 14.06
N LYS A 42 25.83 -13.69 13.46
CA LYS A 42 27.19 -14.26 13.47
C LYS A 42 27.80 -14.31 14.87
N ASN A 43 27.53 -13.29 15.69
CA ASN A 43 28.01 -13.29 17.08
C ASN A 43 27.11 -14.05 18.05
N ASN A 44 26.01 -14.63 17.54
CA ASN A 44 25.00 -15.34 18.35
C ASN A 44 24.48 -14.52 19.54
N GLU A 45 24.32 -13.19 19.34
CA GLU A 45 23.86 -12.26 20.38
C GLU A 45 22.36 -12.38 20.69
N VAL A 46 21.62 -13.02 19.79
CA VAL A 46 20.18 -13.23 19.90
C VAL A 46 19.87 -14.72 19.89
N GLN A 47 19.18 -15.18 20.92
CA GLN A 47 18.64 -16.53 20.95
C GLN A 47 17.26 -16.53 20.26
N GLY A 48 17.02 -17.49 19.35
CA GLY A 48 15.77 -17.58 18.58
C GLY A 48 15.83 -16.86 17.24
N LYS A 49 14.65 -16.48 16.73
CA LYS A 49 14.49 -15.87 15.41
C LYS A 49 14.60 -14.35 15.46
N ILE A 50 15.13 -13.77 14.40
CA ILE A 50 15.03 -12.33 14.13
C ILE A 50 13.88 -12.11 13.15
N VAL A 51 12.93 -11.24 13.51
CA VAL A 51 11.83 -10.82 12.63
C VAL A 51 12.11 -9.40 12.13
N ALA A 52 12.32 -9.27 10.83
CA ALA A 52 12.59 -7.98 10.17
C ALA A 52 11.40 -7.57 9.29
N ILE A 53 10.69 -6.53 9.72
CA ILE A 53 9.48 -6.03 9.06
C ILE A 53 9.84 -4.77 8.29
N SER A 54 9.45 -4.74 7.01
CA SER A 54 9.55 -3.55 6.15
C SER A 54 8.16 -3.07 5.75
N PHE A 55 8.03 -1.79 5.40
CA PHE A 55 6.75 -1.23 5.00
C PHE A 55 6.27 -1.76 3.64
N THR A 56 7.20 -1.99 2.70
CA THR A 56 6.90 -2.53 1.38
C THR A 56 7.56 -3.90 1.18
N ARG A 57 6.93 -4.73 0.33
CA ARG A 57 7.49 -6.04 -0.01
C ARG A 57 8.79 -5.94 -0.79
N SER A 58 8.90 -4.97 -1.69
CA SER A 58 10.14 -4.72 -2.41
C SER A 58 11.30 -4.46 -1.46
N ALA A 59 11.08 -3.69 -0.38
CA ALA A 59 12.09 -3.44 0.65
C ALA A 59 12.40 -4.71 1.46
N ALA A 60 11.38 -5.49 1.84
CA ALA A 60 11.56 -6.76 2.55
C ALA A 60 12.35 -7.77 1.70
N LYS A 61 12.06 -7.84 0.40
CA LYS A 61 12.74 -8.70 -0.58
C LYS A 61 14.19 -8.26 -0.80
N ASP A 62 14.44 -6.97 -1.02
CA ASP A 62 15.79 -6.41 -1.15
C ASP A 62 16.62 -6.67 0.10
N LEU A 63 16.01 -6.50 1.28
CA LEU A 63 16.64 -6.85 2.56
C LEU A 63 17.03 -8.33 2.62
N ARG A 64 16.08 -9.24 2.27
CA ARG A 64 16.33 -10.69 2.27
C ARG A 64 17.43 -11.08 1.30
N LYS A 65 17.37 -10.57 0.06
CA LYS A 65 18.40 -10.84 -0.97
C LYS A 65 19.79 -10.41 -0.49
N LYS A 66 19.92 -9.19 0.02
CA LYS A 66 21.20 -8.66 0.51
C LYS A 66 21.71 -9.42 1.75
N LEU A 67 20.83 -9.97 2.58
CA LEU A 67 21.20 -10.83 3.69
C LEU A 67 21.69 -12.20 3.20
N SER A 68 21.04 -12.82 2.22
CA SER A 68 21.47 -14.10 1.66
C SER A 68 22.81 -14.04 0.90
N GLU A 69 23.27 -12.84 0.52
CA GLU A 69 24.63 -12.63 -0.03
C GLU A 69 25.72 -12.62 1.05
N ARG A 70 25.36 -12.59 2.35
CA ARG A 70 26.26 -12.42 3.48
C ARG A 70 26.17 -13.52 4.55
N LEU A 71 25.06 -14.21 4.59
CA LEU A 71 24.71 -15.21 5.57
C LEU A 71 24.50 -16.56 4.86
N ASP A 72 24.82 -17.66 5.53
CA ASP A 72 24.59 -19.00 5.02
C ASP A 72 23.12 -19.43 5.19
N GLU A 73 22.78 -20.63 4.68
CA GLU A 73 21.39 -21.14 4.71
C GLU A 73 20.87 -21.36 6.14
N ASP A 74 21.70 -21.83 7.06
CA ASP A 74 21.27 -22.08 8.44
C ASP A 74 21.10 -20.78 9.23
N GLU A 75 21.95 -19.81 8.99
CA GLU A 75 21.82 -18.44 9.50
C GLU A 75 20.53 -17.80 8.97
N MET A 76 20.23 -17.96 7.67
CA MET A 76 19.03 -17.42 7.03
C MET A 76 17.73 -18.04 7.54
N LYS A 77 17.72 -19.32 7.99
CA LYS A 77 16.56 -19.96 8.64
C LYS A 77 16.16 -19.29 9.96
N ARG A 78 17.09 -18.57 10.58
CA ARG A 78 16.83 -17.79 11.81
C ARG A 78 16.21 -16.42 11.54
N ILE A 79 16.04 -16.02 10.26
CA ILE A 79 15.56 -14.68 9.90
C ILE A 79 14.23 -14.81 9.16
N THR A 80 13.21 -14.10 9.64
CA THR A 80 11.94 -13.90 8.93
C THR A 80 11.89 -12.47 8.44
N THR A 81 11.79 -12.28 7.12
CA THR A 81 11.59 -10.96 6.51
C THR A 81 10.21 -10.87 5.89
N GLY A 82 9.55 -9.71 5.98
CA GLY A 82 8.23 -9.52 5.37
C GLY A 82 7.65 -8.14 5.63
N THR A 83 6.43 -7.94 5.15
CA THR A 83 5.60 -6.78 5.55
C THR A 83 4.76 -7.15 6.77
N PHE A 84 4.17 -6.16 7.45
CA PHE A 84 3.21 -6.43 8.53
C PHE A 84 2.15 -7.46 8.13
N HIS A 85 1.48 -7.25 6.99
CA HIS A 85 0.40 -8.14 6.54
C HIS A 85 0.88 -9.53 6.18
N SER A 86 2.07 -9.69 5.57
CA SER A 86 2.59 -11.02 5.24
C SER A 86 2.98 -11.81 6.49
N VAL A 87 3.67 -11.19 7.43
CA VAL A 87 4.06 -11.84 8.70
C VAL A 87 2.82 -12.18 9.53
N LEU A 88 1.89 -11.23 9.69
CA LEU A 88 0.68 -11.44 10.48
C LEU A 88 -0.28 -12.43 9.80
N GLY A 89 -0.41 -12.38 8.48
CA GLY A 89 -1.22 -13.33 7.71
C GLY A 89 -0.73 -14.77 7.89
N SER A 90 0.58 -15.00 7.88
CA SER A 90 1.17 -16.30 8.16
C SER A 90 0.89 -16.77 9.59
N LEU A 91 0.93 -15.86 10.57
CA LEU A 91 0.57 -16.18 11.95
C LEU A 91 -0.92 -16.51 12.10
N ILE A 92 -1.82 -15.77 11.42
CA ILE A 92 -3.24 -16.09 11.41
C ILE A 92 -3.50 -17.47 10.81
N ARG A 93 -2.81 -17.84 9.72
CA ARG A 93 -2.92 -19.20 9.13
C ARG A 93 -2.44 -20.28 10.07
N LYS A 94 -1.42 -20.00 10.88
CA LYS A 94 -0.92 -20.96 11.89
C LYS A 94 -1.90 -21.15 13.06
N TYR A 95 -2.63 -20.11 13.44
CA TYR A 95 -3.57 -20.08 14.56
C TYR A 95 -5.02 -19.83 14.11
N TYR A 96 -5.37 -20.33 12.93
CA TYR A 96 -6.64 -20.08 12.26
C TYR A 96 -7.86 -20.51 13.10
N ASP A 97 -7.74 -21.59 13.86
CA ASP A 97 -8.76 -22.13 14.76
C ASP A 97 -9.09 -21.17 15.91
N ILE A 98 -8.08 -20.52 16.48
CA ILE A 98 -8.27 -19.52 17.56
C ILE A 98 -9.00 -18.29 17.01
N VAL A 99 -8.66 -17.86 15.80
CA VAL A 99 -9.29 -16.71 15.15
C VAL A 99 -10.69 -17.04 14.66
N GLY A 100 -10.97 -18.31 14.39
CA GLY A 100 -12.25 -18.79 13.83
C GLY A 100 -12.39 -18.46 12.35
N VAL A 101 -11.32 -18.61 11.58
CA VAL A 101 -11.28 -18.56 10.11
C VAL A 101 -10.76 -19.90 9.60
N ASP A 102 -10.91 -20.19 8.30
CA ASP A 102 -10.25 -21.36 7.73
C ASP A 102 -8.74 -21.09 7.53
N LYS A 103 -7.94 -22.16 7.56
CA LYS A 103 -6.51 -22.06 7.27
C LYS A 103 -6.25 -21.42 5.91
N ASN A 104 -7.07 -21.74 4.93
CA ASN A 104 -6.96 -21.28 3.55
C ASN A 104 -7.87 -20.05 3.26
N PHE A 105 -7.96 -19.10 4.22
CA PHE A 105 -8.68 -17.86 3.95
C PHE A 105 -8.01 -17.05 2.84
N THR A 106 -8.80 -16.40 2.00
CA THR A 106 -8.31 -15.49 0.97
C THR A 106 -8.39 -14.04 1.43
N ILE A 107 -7.49 -13.21 0.90
CA ILE A 107 -7.49 -11.78 1.15
C ILE A 107 -8.26 -11.10 0.03
N ILE A 108 -9.26 -10.31 0.40
CA ILE A 108 -10.07 -9.55 -0.55
C ILE A 108 -9.53 -8.13 -0.72
N ASP A 109 -9.54 -7.65 -1.97
CA ASP A 109 -9.13 -6.32 -2.37
C ASP A 109 -10.19 -5.24 -2.06
N GLU A 110 -9.98 -4.01 -2.49
CA GLU A 110 -10.94 -2.91 -2.29
C GLU A 110 -12.32 -3.22 -2.88
N THR A 111 -12.37 -3.91 -4.04
CA THR A 111 -13.63 -4.28 -4.68
C THR A 111 -14.38 -5.34 -3.87
N GLY A 112 -13.66 -6.38 -3.44
CA GLY A 112 -14.19 -7.42 -2.56
C GLY A 112 -14.61 -6.87 -1.20
N THR A 113 -13.82 -5.93 -0.64
CA THR A 113 -14.15 -5.25 0.62
C THR A 113 -15.46 -4.46 0.49
N SER A 114 -15.64 -3.71 -0.60
CA SER A 114 -16.90 -2.99 -0.85
C SER A 114 -18.08 -3.93 -1.03
N ALA A 115 -17.88 -5.09 -1.67
CA ALA A 115 -18.91 -6.12 -1.81
C ALA A 115 -19.24 -6.78 -0.47
N LEU A 116 -18.25 -7.06 0.38
CA LEU A 116 -18.45 -7.56 1.74
C LEU A 116 -19.30 -6.58 2.56
N ILE A 117 -18.96 -5.30 2.58
CA ILE A 117 -19.71 -4.27 3.31
C ILE A 117 -21.14 -4.15 2.79
N LYS A 118 -21.31 -4.12 1.45
CA LYS A 118 -22.62 -4.09 0.83
C LYS A 118 -23.46 -5.29 1.26
N ASN A 119 -22.95 -6.51 1.12
CA ASN A 119 -23.68 -7.72 1.51
C ASN A 119 -24.00 -7.75 3.00
N THR A 120 -23.07 -7.27 3.85
CA THR A 120 -23.29 -7.16 5.30
C THR A 120 -24.49 -6.27 5.63
N ILE A 121 -24.62 -5.15 4.93
CA ILE A 121 -25.73 -4.22 5.12
C ILE A 121 -27.02 -4.80 4.57
N GLU A 122 -27.01 -5.33 3.34
CA GLU A 122 -28.21 -5.85 2.66
C GLU A 122 -28.79 -7.12 3.31
N LEU A 123 -27.97 -7.93 3.98
CA LEU A 123 -28.40 -9.15 4.68
C LEU A 123 -28.88 -8.89 6.12
N ASN A 124 -28.82 -7.66 6.60
CA ASN A 124 -29.25 -7.28 7.94
C ASN A 124 -30.26 -6.14 7.86
N ASP A 125 -31.56 -6.47 8.06
CA ASP A 125 -32.66 -5.52 7.89
C ASP A 125 -32.45 -4.20 8.66
N LYS A 126 -31.96 -4.28 9.90
CA LYS A 126 -31.70 -3.09 10.72
C LYS A 126 -30.58 -2.22 10.16
N LEU A 127 -29.51 -2.83 9.63
CA LEU A 127 -28.43 -2.09 8.99
C LEU A 127 -28.89 -1.49 7.67
N HIS A 128 -29.70 -2.20 6.92
CA HIS A 128 -30.27 -1.72 5.65
C HIS A 128 -31.19 -0.51 5.86
N GLU A 129 -32.14 -0.59 6.78
CA GLU A 129 -32.98 0.56 7.14
C GLU A 129 -32.17 1.78 7.60
N THR A 130 -31.12 1.55 8.39
CA THR A 130 -30.26 2.64 8.86
C THR A 130 -29.44 3.24 7.71
N PHE A 131 -28.96 2.41 6.80
CA PHE A 131 -28.25 2.87 5.60
C PHE A 131 -29.13 3.75 4.72
N ASP A 132 -30.40 3.32 4.48
CA ASP A 132 -31.35 4.08 3.65
C ASP A 132 -31.68 5.45 4.25
N LYS A 133 -31.84 5.55 5.59
CA LYS A 133 -31.98 6.84 6.27
C LYS A 133 -30.81 7.78 6.01
N TYR A 134 -29.56 7.25 5.96
CA TYR A 134 -28.42 8.10 5.63
C TYR A 134 -28.33 8.45 4.15
N VAL A 135 -28.77 7.56 3.24
CA VAL A 135 -28.88 7.89 1.81
C VAL A 135 -29.84 9.05 1.59
N GLU A 136 -31.03 9.03 2.22
CA GLU A 136 -31.99 10.11 2.19
C GLU A 136 -31.43 11.42 2.77
N LYS A 137 -30.91 11.36 4.02
CA LYS A 137 -30.32 12.52 4.72
C LYS A 137 -29.23 13.22 3.91
N PHE A 138 -28.38 12.46 3.21
CA PHE A 138 -27.33 13.03 2.36
C PHE A 138 -27.87 13.58 1.04
N SER A 139 -28.90 12.93 0.47
CA SER A 139 -29.59 13.39 -0.73
C SER A 139 -30.25 14.76 -0.54
N ASP A 140 -30.88 14.98 0.61
CA ASP A 140 -31.54 16.25 0.96
C ASP A 140 -30.63 17.47 0.96
N ILE A 141 -29.33 17.24 1.13
CA ILE A 141 -28.29 18.29 1.08
C ILE A 141 -27.46 18.24 -0.21
N GLY A 142 -27.96 17.55 -1.25
CA GLY A 142 -27.32 17.46 -2.56
C GLY A 142 -26.02 16.61 -2.55
N ARG A 143 -25.83 15.71 -1.61
CA ARG A 143 -24.69 14.80 -1.51
C ARG A 143 -25.12 13.35 -1.71
N LYS A 144 -24.21 12.53 -2.23
CA LYS A 144 -24.43 11.09 -2.40
C LYS A 144 -23.79 10.33 -1.23
N TYR A 145 -24.57 9.50 -0.55
CA TYR A 145 -24.08 8.50 0.38
C TYR A 145 -24.13 7.12 -0.27
N SER A 146 -23.12 6.29 -0.09
CA SER A 146 -22.99 5.01 -0.79
C SER A 146 -22.21 4.00 0.06
N TYR A 147 -22.26 2.72 -0.33
CA TYR A 147 -21.48 1.67 0.29
C TYR A 147 -19.96 1.97 0.33
N ILE A 148 -19.44 2.71 -0.66
CA ILE A 148 -18.03 3.16 -0.68
C ILE A 148 -17.74 4.09 0.49
N ASN A 149 -18.66 5.00 0.85
CA ASN A 149 -18.48 5.89 2.00
C ASN A 149 -18.41 5.08 3.30
N VAL A 150 -19.28 4.07 3.44
CA VAL A 150 -19.27 3.17 4.61
C VAL A 150 -17.97 2.36 4.65
N THR A 151 -17.54 1.80 3.52
CA THR A 151 -16.28 1.04 3.41
C THR A 151 -15.09 1.87 3.87
N ASN A 152 -14.97 3.11 3.37
CA ASN A 152 -13.90 4.02 3.76
C ASN A 152 -13.97 4.37 5.25
N SER A 153 -15.17 4.57 5.78
CA SER A 153 -15.36 4.87 7.21
C SER A 153 -15.02 3.69 8.10
N VAL A 154 -15.31 2.46 7.69
CA VAL A 154 -14.91 1.24 8.41
C VAL A 154 -13.38 1.10 8.42
N SER A 155 -12.72 1.33 7.31
CA SER A 155 -11.24 1.30 7.24
C SER A 155 -10.61 2.38 8.12
N LEU A 156 -11.13 3.62 8.07
CA LEU A 156 -10.67 4.70 8.94
C LEU A 156 -10.86 4.37 10.43
N LEU A 157 -11.98 3.75 10.78
CA LEU A 157 -12.25 3.29 12.14
C LEU A 157 -11.14 2.34 12.62
N LEU A 158 -10.84 1.30 11.83
CA LEU A 158 -9.84 0.28 12.18
C LEU A 158 -8.43 0.82 12.29
N ASN A 159 -8.06 1.75 11.41
CA ASN A 159 -6.70 2.28 11.36
C ASN A 159 -6.42 3.39 12.38
N ASN A 160 -7.46 4.00 12.97
CA ASN A 160 -7.31 5.15 13.86
C ASN A 160 -7.81 4.92 15.28
N CYS A 161 -8.67 3.92 15.53
CA CYS A 161 -9.15 3.59 16.88
C CYS A 161 -8.10 2.89 17.72
N ASP A 162 -8.22 3.08 19.03
CA ASP A 162 -7.69 2.11 19.99
C ASP A 162 -8.39 0.76 19.76
N PRO A 163 -7.64 -0.30 19.37
CA PRO A 163 -8.26 -1.57 19.08
C PRO A 163 -8.96 -2.22 20.28
N ALA A 164 -8.60 -1.89 21.52
CA ALA A 164 -9.31 -2.34 22.71
C ALA A 164 -10.73 -1.77 22.77
N SER A 165 -10.93 -0.52 22.39
CA SER A 165 -12.22 0.12 22.30
C SER A 165 -13.17 -0.56 21.31
N LEU A 166 -12.64 -1.18 20.26
CA LEU A 166 -13.43 -1.95 19.29
C LEU A 166 -14.05 -3.21 19.93
N LEU A 167 -13.45 -3.76 20.98
CA LEU A 167 -13.92 -4.94 21.69
C LEU A 167 -14.95 -4.60 22.76
N THR A 168 -14.66 -3.60 23.61
CA THR A 168 -15.49 -3.23 24.75
C THR A 168 -16.77 -2.51 24.35
N GLY A 169 -16.76 -1.89 23.18
CA GLY A 169 -17.87 -1.06 22.76
C GLY A 169 -17.88 0.33 23.39
N ASP A 170 -16.96 0.60 24.31
CA ASP A 170 -16.74 1.93 24.85
C ASP A 170 -15.93 2.76 23.85
N PHE A 171 -16.62 3.70 23.25
CA PHE A 171 -15.99 4.66 22.36
C PHE A 171 -15.97 6.01 23.02
N PRO A 172 -14.84 6.42 23.37
CA PRO A 172 -14.60 7.84 23.40
C PRO A 172 -13.30 8.20 22.76
N ASP A 173 -13.01 7.79 21.60
CA ASP A 173 -11.98 8.53 20.93
C ASP A 173 -12.66 9.63 20.14
N THR A 174 -12.87 10.77 20.82
CA THR A 174 -13.26 12.04 20.18
C THR A 174 -12.34 12.36 18.99
N PHE A 175 -11.09 11.87 19.03
CA PHE A 175 -10.15 11.98 17.93
C PHE A 175 -10.60 11.16 16.71
N VAL A 176 -10.97 9.89 16.88
CA VAL A 176 -11.43 9.04 15.78
C VAL A 176 -12.75 9.54 15.23
N PHE A 177 -13.69 9.88 16.09
CA PHE A 177 -14.95 10.50 15.68
C PHE A 177 -14.71 11.77 14.88
N ASN A 178 -13.84 12.67 15.34
CA ASN A 178 -13.51 13.89 14.63
C ASN A 178 -12.74 13.63 13.33
N HIS A 179 -11.91 12.59 13.27
CA HIS A 179 -11.17 12.23 12.05
C HIS A 179 -12.09 11.67 10.97
N ILE A 180 -12.97 10.73 11.33
CA ILE A 180 -13.98 10.20 10.40
C ILE A 180 -14.97 11.32 10.01
N ARG A 181 -15.32 12.22 10.93
CA ARG A 181 -16.18 13.37 10.67
C ARG A 181 -15.56 14.39 9.71
N LYS A 182 -14.22 14.57 9.69
CA LYS A 182 -13.55 15.45 8.70
C LYS A 182 -13.80 15.00 7.26
N ASP A 183 -13.75 13.69 7.02
CA ASP A 183 -13.98 13.13 5.68
C ASP A 183 -15.47 13.02 5.35
N ASN A 184 -16.34 12.91 6.38
CA ASN A 184 -17.79 12.92 6.28
C ASN A 184 -18.36 14.02 7.19
N ALA A 185 -18.44 15.25 6.68
CA ALA A 185 -18.81 16.45 7.46
C ALA A 185 -20.17 16.39 8.20
N LEU A 186 -20.96 15.34 8.01
CA LEU A 186 -22.27 15.10 8.62
C LEU A 186 -22.30 13.88 9.55
N LEU A 187 -21.16 13.27 9.83
CA LEU A 187 -21.11 12.12 10.73
C LEU A 187 -21.57 12.55 12.13
N ASP A 188 -22.68 12.01 12.57
CA ASP A 188 -23.18 12.09 13.94
C ASP A 188 -22.84 10.81 14.73
N LYS A 189 -23.18 10.80 16.01
CA LYS A 189 -22.93 9.65 16.87
C LYS A 189 -23.66 8.39 16.41
N GLU A 190 -24.89 8.53 15.92
CA GLU A 190 -25.68 7.40 15.43
C GLU A 190 -25.04 6.76 14.19
N GLN A 191 -24.55 7.59 13.29
CA GLN A 191 -23.83 7.10 12.10
C GLN A 191 -22.51 6.40 12.46
N PHE A 192 -21.81 6.91 13.47
CA PHE A 192 -20.62 6.26 13.98
C PHE A 192 -20.90 4.89 14.58
N ASP A 193 -21.98 4.77 15.39
CA ASP A 193 -22.42 3.49 15.93
C ASP A 193 -22.87 2.52 14.83
N PHE A 194 -23.50 3.02 13.79
CA PHE A 194 -23.83 2.25 12.59
C PHE A 194 -22.56 1.69 11.90
N ILE A 195 -21.54 2.53 11.63
CA ILE A 195 -20.28 2.09 11.03
C ILE A 195 -19.61 0.99 11.86
N LYS A 196 -19.62 1.14 13.18
CA LYS A 196 -19.10 0.18 14.13
C LYS A 196 -19.83 -1.16 14.08
N GLN A 197 -21.16 -1.12 13.98
CA GLN A 197 -21.96 -2.33 13.84
C GLN A 197 -21.72 -3.00 12.50
N VAL A 198 -21.64 -2.25 11.41
CA VAL A 198 -21.26 -2.77 10.08
C VAL A 198 -19.91 -3.48 10.14
N PHE A 199 -18.90 -2.90 10.82
CA PHE A 199 -17.62 -3.57 11.00
C PHE A 199 -17.75 -4.92 11.71
N LYS A 200 -18.45 -4.97 12.85
CA LYS A 200 -18.64 -6.23 13.61
C LYS A 200 -19.33 -7.32 12.77
N GLU A 201 -20.41 -6.97 12.10
CA GLU A 201 -21.15 -7.89 11.24
C GLU A 201 -20.33 -8.30 10.01
N SER A 202 -19.54 -7.39 9.43
CA SER A 202 -18.66 -7.71 8.29
C SER A 202 -17.59 -8.73 8.67
N LEU A 203 -17.08 -8.69 9.89
CA LEU A 203 -16.11 -9.69 10.38
C LEU A 203 -16.75 -11.07 10.51
N ILE A 204 -18.00 -11.13 10.97
CA ILE A 204 -18.76 -12.39 11.04
C ILE A 204 -18.98 -12.97 9.64
N GLN A 205 -19.37 -12.13 8.68
CA GLN A 205 -19.56 -12.56 7.28
C GLN A 205 -18.23 -13.00 6.63
N ALA A 206 -17.15 -12.25 6.86
CA ALA A 206 -15.83 -12.59 6.35
C ALA A 206 -15.37 -13.97 6.86
N LYS A 207 -15.59 -14.28 8.14
CA LYS A 207 -15.29 -15.60 8.71
C LYS A 207 -16.10 -16.72 8.06
N LYS A 208 -17.41 -16.51 7.81
CA LYS A 208 -18.28 -17.49 7.13
C LYS A 208 -17.82 -17.82 5.69
N THR A 209 -17.27 -16.83 5.00
CA THR A 209 -16.80 -16.97 3.61
C THR A 209 -15.30 -17.27 3.51
N SER A 210 -14.64 -17.44 4.65
CA SER A 210 -13.18 -17.63 4.74
C SER A 210 -12.38 -16.56 3.96
N THR A 211 -12.85 -15.31 4.06
CA THR A 211 -12.21 -14.14 3.42
C THR A 211 -11.88 -13.11 4.50
N LEU A 212 -10.78 -12.39 4.35
CA LEU A 212 -10.44 -11.27 5.22
C LEU A 212 -10.02 -10.07 4.40
N THR A 213 -10.41 -8.87 4.83
CA THR A 213 -9.82 -7.64 4.32
C THR A 213 -8.45 -7.40 4.96
N TYR A 214 -7.65 -6.51 4.38
CA TYR A 214 -6.37 -6.12 4.98
C TYR A 214 -6.51 -5.60 6.42
N ASP A 215 -7.53 -4.78 6.67
CA ASP A 215 -7.79 -4.24 8.00
C ASP A 215 -8.25 -5.34 8.97
N GLN A 216 -9.03 -6.32 8.48
CA GLN A 216 -9.47 -7.46 9.30
C GLN A 216 -8.30 -8.41 9.64
N ILE A 217 -7.28 -8.54 8.80
CA ILE A 217 -6.04 -9.26 9.13
C ILE A 217 -5.40 -8.64 10.37
N LEU A 218 -5.25 -7.31 10.38
CA LEU A 218 -4.67 -6.61 11.54
C LEU A 218 -5.53 -6.82 12.79
N PHE A 219 -6.84 -6.71 12.67
CA PHE A 219 -7.74 -6.91 13.80
C PHE A 219 -7.71 -8.36 14.33
N CYS A 220 -7.70 -9.36 13.45
CA CYS A 220 -7.56 -10.77 13.85
C CYS A 220 -6.19 -11.04 14.53
N ALA A 221 -5.13 -10.46 14.02
CA ALA A 221 -3.81 -10.54 14.66
C ALA A 221 -3.79 -9.87 16.04
N TYR A 222 -4.49 -8.74 16.19
CA TYR A 222 -4.67 -8.10 17.48
C TYR A 222 -5.43 -8.99 18.47
N LEU A 223 -6.51 -9.64 18.04
CA LEU A 223 -7.23 -10.60 18.86
C LEU A 223 -6.33 -11.76 19.34
N LEU A 224 -5.48 -12.29 18.45
CA LEU A 224 -4.48 -13.30 18.82
C LEU A 224 -3.47 -12.77 19.84
N ALA A 225 -3.04 -11.51 19.69
CA ALA A 225 -2.09 -10.89 20.59
C ALA A 225 -2.66 -10.81 22.03
N ILE A 226 -3.87 -10.27 22.17
CA ILE A 226 -4.49 -10.07 23.50
C ILE A 226 -5.00 -11.38 24.14
N SER A 227 -5.35 -12.39 23.35
CA SER A 227 -5.77 -13.70 23.86
C SER A 227 -4.59 -14.58 24.31
N GLY A 228 -3.36 -14.12 24.15
CA GLY A 228 -2.16 -14.91 24.43
C GLY A 228 -1.85 -15.93 23.32
N GLY A 229 -2.53 -15.89 22.17
CA GLY A 229 -2.30 -16.77 21.04
C GLY A 229 -0.89 -16.65 20.46
N PHE A 230 -0.24 -15.51 20.65
CA PHE A 230 1.16 -15.29 20.21
C PHE A 230 2.23 -15.65 21.23
N LYS A 231 1.89 -16.25 22.37
CA LYS A 231 2.88 -16.53 23.42
C LYS A 231 4.05 -17.37 22.92
N LYS A 232 3.79 -18.47 22.21
CA LYS A 232 4.83 -19.33 21.63
C LYS A 232 5.68 -18.59 20.58
N GLU A 233 5.07 -17.73 19.79
CA GLU A 233 5.78 -16.94 18.78
C GLU A 233 6.66 -15.88 19.44
N SER A 234 6.12 -15.15 20.41
CA SER A 234 6.87 -14.16 21.18
C SER A 234 8.09 -14.76 21.89
N GLU A 235 7.94 -15.98 22.45
CA GLU A 235 9.05 -16.74 23.08
C GLU A 235 10.08 -17.20 22.04
N ALA A 236 9.67 -17.50 20.79
CA ALA A 236 10.54 -17.92 19.71
C ALA A 236 11.25 -16.74 19.01
N ILE A 237 10.69 -15.54 19.10
CA ILE A 237 11.28 -14.31 18.54
C ILE A 237 12.31 -13.78 19.54
N GLY A 238 13.58 -13.86 19.17
CA GLY A 238 14.67 -13.33 19.98
C GLY A 238 14.89 -11.83 19.80
N TYR A 239 14.56 -11.29 18.61
CA TYR A 239 14.73 -9.87 18.30
C TYR A 239 13.82 -9.41 17.16
N THR A 240 13.35 -8.17 17.23
CA THR A 240 12.51 -7.58 16.17
C THR A 240 13.15 -6.33 15.59
N ILE A 241 13.07 -6.19 14.27
CA ILE A 241 13.50 -5.00 13.55
C ILE A 241 12.35 -4.50 12.71
N ILE A 242 11.99 -3.21 12.83
CA ILE A 242 10.92 -2.61 12.04
C ILE A 242 11.47 -1.40 11.30
N ASP A 243 11.49 -1.52 9.96
CA ASP A 243 11.88 -0.42 9.06
C ASP A 243 10.68 0.47 8.75
N GLU A 244 10.94 1.75 8.44
CA GLU A 244 9.93 2.79 8.20
C GLU A 244 8.90 2.89 9.34
N PHE A 245 9.35 2.79 10.59
CA PHE A 245 8.48 2.70 11.77
C PHE A 245 7.57 3.92 11.95
N GLN A 246 7.92 5.09 11.40
CA GLN A 246 7.08 6.29 11.41
C GLN A 246 5.76 6.11 10.64
N ASP A 247 5.64 5.09 9.80
CA ASP A 247 4.41 4.79 9.05
C ASP A 247 3.52 3.73 9.73
N THR A 248 3.91 3.29 10.95
CA THR A 248 3.14 2.32 11.73
C THR A 248 1.87 2.96 12.30
N ASN A 249 0.74 2.26 12.18
CA ASN A 249 -0.51 2.66 12.82
C ASN A 249 -0.65 2.05 14.23
N LEU A 250 -1.69 2.47 14.96
CA LEU A 250 -1.85 2.08 16.37
C LEU A 250 -2.05 0.57 16.55
N ILE A 251 -2.88 -0.06 15.72
CA ILE A 251 -3.15 -1.50 15.84
C ILE A 251 -1.90 -2.33 15.53
N GLN A 252 -1.10 -1.93 14.54
CA GLN A 252 0.19 -2.57 14.23
C GLN A 252 1.15 -2.48 15.41
N TYR A 253 1.23 -1.31 16.04
CA TYR A 253 2.08 -1.11 17.22
C TYR A 253 1.62 -1.97 18.41
N GLU A 254 0.32 -2.03 18.69
CA GLU A 254 -0.24 -2.85 19.79
C GLU A 254 0.05 -4.36 19.56
N ILE A 255 -0.07 -4.85 18.33
CA ILE A 255 0.31 -6.23 17.98
C ILE A 255 1.81 -6.44 18.22
N MET A 256 2.64 -5.51 17.75
CA MET A 256 4.08 -5.62 17.84
C MET A 256 4.59 -5.59 19.28
N LYS A 257 3.97 -4.82 20.17
CA LYS A 257 4.30 -4.85 21.61
C LYS A 257 4.25 -6.26 22.19
N THR A 258 3.29 -7.07 21.76
CA THR A 258 3.17 -8.45 22.21
C THR A 258 4.25 -9.36 21.60
N LEU A 259 4.59 -9.15 20.32
CA LEU A 259 5.55 -9.99 19.60
C LEU A 259 7.01 -9.65 19.93
N MET A 260 7.35 -8.36 20.03
CA MET A 260 8.74 -7.92 20.22
C MET A 260 9.20 -7.91 21.69
N GLY A 261 8.27 -7.97 22.63
CA GLY A 261 8.62 -7.73 24.03
C GLY A 261 9.36 -6.39 24.21
N ASN A 262 10.53 -6.42 24.85
CA ASN A 262 11.38 -5.25 25.04
C ASN A 262 12.67 -5.28 24.19
N LYS A 263 12.73 -6.09 23.14
CA LYS A 263 13.95 -6.35 22.35
C LYS A 263 13.72 -6.01 20.87
N ALA A 264 13.93 -4.75 20.51
CA ALA A 264 13.70 -4.32 19.14
C ALA A 264 14.60 -3.16 18.68
N THR A 265 14.80 -3.06 17.37
CA THR A 265 15.26 -1.85 16.69
C THR A 265 14.13 -1.30 15.85
N LEU A 266 13.67 -0.09 16.17
CA LEU A 266 12.65 0.65 15.44
C LEU A 266 13.34 1.76 14.67
N ILE A 267 13.45 1.61 13.34
CA ILE A 267 14.15 2.58 12.50
C ILE A 267 13.17 3.36 11.63
N GLY A 268 13.36 4.66 11.52
CA GLY A 268 12.50 5.51 10.71
C GLY A 268 12.92 6.97 10.73
N ASP A 269 12.16 7.77 9.99
CA ASP A 269 12.28 9.22 9.95
C ASP A 269 10.90 9.86 10.10
N VAL A 270 10.61 10.44 11.25
CA VAL A 270 9.32 11.11 11.50
C VAL A 270 9.02 12.19 10.48
N ASN A 271 10.06 12.79 9.89
CA ASN A 271 9.94 13.81 8.85
C ASN A 271 9.57 13.21 7.47
N GLN A 272 9.62 11.89 7.31
CA GLN A 272 9.15 11.16 6.13
C GLN A 272 7.81 10.45 6.35
N SER A 273 7.11 10.71 7.47
CA SER A 273 5.74 10.21 7.68
C SER A 273 4.76 10.98 6.79
N ILE A 274 4.33 10.35 5.72
CA ILE A 274 3.41 10.92 4.71
C ILE A 274 2.15 10.09 4.51
N TYR A 275 1.91 9.07 5.34
CA TYR A 275 0.75 8.17 5.27
C TYR A 275 -0.22 8.34 6.46
N GLU A 276 -0.22 9.50 7.12
CA GLU A 276 -1.17 9.81 8.21
C GLU A 276 -2.63 9.65 7.75
N PHE A 277 -2.93 9.97 6.50
CA PHE A 277 -4.26 9.74 5.91
C PHE A 277 -4.65 8.25 5.79
N ARG A 278 -3.68 7.33 5.92
CA ARG A 278 -3.88 5.87 6.02
C ARG A 278 -3.79 5.36 7.46
N GLY A 279 -3.76 6.24 8.46
CA GLY A 279 -3.70 5.88 9.86
C GLY A 279 -2.29 5.80 10.46
N ALA A 280 -1.23 6.10 9.70
CA ALA A 280 0.13 6.18 10.28
C ALA A 280 0.17 7.20 11.42
N LYS A 281 0.87 6.85 12.50
CA LYS A 281 0.99 7.70 13.70
C LYS A 281 2.46 7.92 14.07
N PRO A 282 3.12 8.94 13.49
CA PRO A 282 4.51 9.28 13.84
C PRO A 282 4.67 9.60 15.32
N SER A 283 3.60 10.04 15.99
CA SER A 283 3.57 10.28 17.44
C SER A 283 3.99 9.05 18.26
N ILE A 284 3.74 7.82 17.79
CA ILE A 284 4.19 6.60 18.47
C ILE A 284 5.73 6.58 18.55
N MET A 285 6.42 6.83 17.45
CA MET A 285 7.89 6.88 17.43
C MET A 285 8.42 8.04 18.29
N ILE A 286 7.76 9.18 18.26
CA ILE A 286 8.10 10.37 19.05
C ILE A 286 7.98 10.07 20.55
N GLU A 287 6.90 9.43 21.00
CA GLU A 287 6.72 9.07 22.41
C GLU A 287 7.74 8.01 22.88
N LEU A 288 8.03 7.02 22.01
CA LEU A 288 9.05 6.02 22.34
C LEU A 288 10.45 6.62 22.42
N SER A 289 10.75 7.61 21.60
CA SER A 289 12.07 8.30 21.63
C SER A 289 12.34 9.06 22.92
N LYS A 290 11.30 9.41 23.68
CA LYS A 290 11.43 10.03 25.01
C LYS A 290 11.76 9.01 26.11
N LYS A 291 11.50 7.72 25.88
CA LYS A 291 11.63 6.64 26.86
C LYS A 291 12.81 5.72 26.60
N HIS A 292 13.29 5.67 25.35
CA HIS A 292 14.31 4.74 24.90
C HIS A 292 15.49 5.47 24.27
N LYS A 293 16.61 4.77 24.17
CA LYS A 293 17.84 5.31 23.58
C LYS A 293 17.66 5.59 22.09
N VAL A 294 18.02 6.79 21.66
CA VAL A 294 17.92 7.25 20.27
C VAL A 294 19.31 7.26 19.63
N TYR A 295 19.44 6.56 18.51
CA TYR A 295 20.60 6.59 17.63
C TYR A 295 20.24 7.42 16.39
N ASN A 296 21.05 8.41 16.07
CA ASN A 296 20.79 9.28 14.94
C ASN A 296 21.65 8.87 13.75
N MET A 297 21.11 8.94 12.55
CA MET A 297 21.79 8.74 11.29
C MET A 297 21.54 9.97 10.40
N SER A 298 22.40 10.96 10.50
CA SER A 298 22.24 12.27 9.85
C SER A 298 23.06 12.43 8.56
N TYR A 299 24.02 11.55 8.29
CA TYR A 299 24.81 11.57 7.06
C TYR A 299 24.02 11.02 5.88
N ASN A 300 23.83 11.85 4.85
CA ASN A 300 23.13 11.49 3.62
C ASN A 300 24.14 11.14 2.51
N TYR A 301 23.96 9.98 1.91
CA TYR A 301 24.80 9.44 0.83
C TYR A 301 24.17 9.58 -0.56
N ARG A 302 23.02 10.26 -0.66
CA ARG A 302 22.23 10.41 -1.88
C ARG A 302 22.46 11.75 -2.55
N SER A 303 22.36 12.84 -1.80
CA SER A 303 22.16 14.19 -2.32
C SER A 303 23.31 15.12 -1.98
N TYR A 304 23.55 16.11 -2.82
CA TYR A 304 24.48 17.19 -2.53
C TYR A 304 23.99 18.10 -1.40
N GLN A 305 24.94 18.67 -0.64
CA GLN A 305 24.63 19.52 0.51
C GLN A 305 23.69 20.68 0.17
N GLY A 306 23.79 21.24 -1.04
CA GLY A 306 22.89 22.31 -1.49
C GLY A 306 21.41 21.87 -1.50
N ILE A 307 21.11 20.64 -1.91
CA ILE A 307 19.75 20.09 -1.88
C ILE A 307 19.33 19.74 -0.46
N LEU A 308 20.24 19.16 0.33
CA LEU A 308 19.98 18.83 1.74
C LEU A 308 19.63 20.07 2.57
N ASN A 309 20.28 21.19 2.30
CA ASN A 309 19.98 22.46 2.98
C ASN A 309 18.52 22.91 2.71
N LEU A 310 18.00 22.73 1.48
CA LEU A 310 16.62 23.06 1.17
C LEU A 310 15.64 22.20 1.99
N GLY A 311 15.90 20.90 2.06
CA GLY A 311 15.09 19.98 2.86
C GLY A 311 15.15 20.31 4.36
N ASN A 312 16.36 20.57 4.89
CA ASN A 312 16.57 20.98 6.28
C ASN A 312 15.81 22.27 6.62
N ASN A 313 15.89 23.28 5.74
CA ASN A 313 15.23 24.57 5.93
C ASN A 313 13.70 24.47 5.91
N VAL A 314 13.13 23.57 5.12
CA VAL A 314 11.69 23.33 5.10
C VAL A 314 11.26 22.63 6.39
N ILE A 315 11.89 21.52 6.73
CA ILE A 315 11.39 20.63 7.79
C ILE A 315 11.60 21.19 9.21
N VAL A 316 12.58 22.05 9.41
CA VAL A 316 12.84 22.69 10.72
C VAL A 316 11.65 23.54 11.22
N ASN A 317 10.74 23.92 10.33
CA ASN A 317 9.52 24.65 10.68
C ASN A 317 8.41 23.77 11.26
N ASN A 318 8.56 22.44 11.28
CA ASN A 318 7.68 21.55 12.02
C ASN A 318 8.05 21.56 13.50
N THR A 319 7.02 21.45 14.34
CA THR A 319 7.18 21.39 15.79
C THR A 319 7.10 19.98 16.33
N GLU A 320 6.31 19.14 15.70
CA GLU A 320 6.13 17.74 16.08
C GLU A 320 7.42 16.94 15.82
N GLY A 321 7.95 16.33 16.88
CA GLY A 321 9.17 15.50 16.81
C GLY A 321 10.47 16.27 16.58
N ILE A 322 10.49 17.60 16.74
CA ILE A 322 11.68 18.43 16.49
C ILE A 322 12.90 17.99 17.30
N HIS A 323 12.72 17.42 18.49
CA HIS A 323 13.82 16.92 19.32
C HIS A 323 14.57 15.73 18.70
N MET A 324 13.93 15.00 17.76
CA MET A 324 14.55 13.92 16.99
C MET A 324 15.25 14.42 15.73
N PHE A 325 14.99 15.67 15.34
CA PHE A 325 15.54 16.23 14.11
C PHE A 325 17.02 16.54 14.26
N LYS A 326 17.84 16.03 13.34
CA LYS A 326 19.20 16.47 13.09
C LYS A 326 19.35 16.89 11.63
N PRO A 327 19.92 18.07 11.34
CA PRO A 327 20.15 18.50 9.97
C PRO A 327 20.96 17.47 9.18
N MET A 328 20.48 17.14 7.99
CA MET A 328 21.21 16.25 7.09
C MET A 328 22.52 16.87 6.63
N LYS A 329 23.57 16.04 6.60
CA LYS A 329 24.91 16.38 6.12
C LYS A 329 25.29 15.43 4.99
N GLN A 330 25.97 15.95 3.97
CA GLN A 330 26.50 15.10 2.91
C GLN A 330 27.56 14.15 3.46
N GLY A 331 27.35 12.84 3.26
CA GLY A 331 28.19 11.78 3.84
C GLY A 331 29.28 11.24 2.92
N ALA A 332 29.22 11.55 1.63
CA ALA A 332 30.22 11.07 0.67
C ALA A 332 30.38 12.04 -0.51
N THR A 333 31.51 11.93 -1.22
CA THR A 333 31.69 12.58 -2.50
C THR A 333 30.87 11.86 -3.55
N LEU A 334 29.97 12.57 -4.22
CA LEU A 334 29.14 12.03 -5.27
C LEU A 334 29.87 12.07 -6.62
N THR A 335 29.60 11.07 -7.47
CA THR A 335 30.33 10.89 -8.73
C THR A 335 29.93 11.89 -9.83
N LYS A 336 28.66 12.29 -9.88
CA LYS A 336 28.17 13.31 -10.81
C LYS A 336 28.26 14.70 -10.21
N PRO A 337 28.51 15.76 -11.00
CA PRO A 337 28.62 17.12 -10.47
C PRO A 337 27.28 17.66 -9.95
N TYR A 338 27.34 18.53 -8.95
CA TYR A 338 26.18 19.30 -8.50
C TYR A 338 25.78 20.31 -9.59
N ILE A 339 24.56 20.20 -10.08
CA ILE A 339 24.02 21.09 -11.13
C ILE A 339 23.39 22.34 -10.50
N GLY A 340 22.75 22.19 -9.32
CA GLY A 340 22.15 23.29 -8.60
C GLY A 340 20.69 23.07 -8.20
N SER A 341 20.13 24.11 -7.60
CA SER A 341 18.70 24.16 -7.29
C SER A 341 18.12 25.52 -7.65
N VAL A 342 16.87 25.53 -8.14
CA VAL A 342 16.21 26.76 -8.60
C VAL A 342 14.70 26.67 -8.36
N SER A 343 14.08 27.81 -8.03
CA SER A 343 12.64 28.00 -8.12
C SER A 343 12.31 28.92 -9.30
N LEU A 344 11.36 28.48 -10.11
CA LEU A 344 10.88 29.20 -11.30
C LEU A 344 9.40 29.53 -11.15
N GLN A 345 9.05 30.81 -11.33
CA GLN A 345 7.68 31.28 -11.31
C GLN A 345 7.24 31.70 -12.71
N PHE A 346 6.09 31.19 -13.14
CA PHE A 346 5.53 31.42 -14.47
C PHE A 346 4.20 32.17 -14.40
N MET A 347 3.80 32.79 -15.52
CA MET A 347 2.49 33.42 -15.62
C MET A 347 1.35 32.41 -15.66
N ASP A 348 1.54 31.28 -16.37
CA ASP A 348 0.55 30.21 -16.45
C ASP A 348 1.19 28.82 -16.51
N ASP A 349 0.37 27.77 -16.33
CA ASP A 349 0.80 26.37 -16.31
C ASP A 349 1.19 25.83 -17.70
N ARG A 350 0.84 26.50 -18.79
CA ARG A 350 1.27 26.13 -20.15
C ARG A 350 2.73 26.53 -20.37
N ILE A 351 3.11 27.73 -19.90
CA ILE A 351 4.51 28.19 -19.94
C ILE A 351 5.36 27.34 -19.02
N GLU A 352 4.85 26.99 -17.83
CA GLU A 352 5.51 26.04 -16.92
C GLU A 352 5.79 24.71 -17.63
N ALA A 353 4.77 24.10 -18.25
CA ALA A 353 4.90 22.82 -18.93
C ALA A 353 5.91 22.85 -20.09
N GLN A 354 5.87 23.94 -20.88
CA GLN A 354 6.82 24.13 -21.98
C GLN A 354 8.26 24.26 -21.45
N THR A 355 8.47 25.12 -20.43
CA THR A 355 9.82 25.39 -19.91
C THR A 355 10.41 24.16 -19.24
N VAL A 356 9.62 23.42 -18.45
CA VAL A 356 10.06 22.15 -17.84
C VAL A 356 10.45 21.15 -18.93
N THR A 357 9.64 21.03 -19.98
CA THR A 357 9.95 20.14 -21.12
C THR A 357 11.26 20.54 -21.82
N ASP A 358 11.47 21.84 -22.05
CA ASP A 358 12.71 22.33 -22.69
C ASP A 358 13.94 22.09 -21.79
N MET A 359 13.81 22.24 -20.49
CA MET A 359 14.88 21.93 -19.53
C MET A 359 15.23 20.44 -19.58
N ILE A 360 14.24 19.56 -19.57
CA ILE A 360 14.42 18.10 -19.68
C ILE A 360 15.10 17.74 -21.02
N LYS A 361 14.62 18.32 -22.12
CA LYS A 361 15.20 18.11 -23.45
C LYS A 361 16.69 18.47 -23.48
N ARG A 362 17.07 19.61 -22.86
CA ARG A 362 18.48 20.02 -22.74
C ARG A 362 19.30 19.06 -21.87
N LEU A 363 18.74 18.48 -20.81
CA LEU A 363 19.43 17.47 -19.99
C LEU A 363 19.71 16.21 -20.82
N ILE A 364 18.70 15.71 -21.57
CA ILE A 364 18.83 14.56 -22.45
C ILE A 364 19.86 14.81 -23.57
N GLN A 365 19.83 16.01 -24.19
CA GLN A 365 20.81 16.40 -25.20
C GLN A 365 22.25 16.47 -24.67
N LYS A 366 22.42 16.70 -23.36
CA LYS A 366 23.73 16.65 -22.67
C LYS A 366 24.14 15.24 -22.24
N GLY A 367 23.37 14.21 -22.62
CA GLY A 367 23.67 12.81 -22.32
C GLY A 367 23.06 12.27 -21.02
N GLU A 368 22.11 13.00 -20.38
CA GLU A 368 21.41 12.45 -19.21
C GLU A 368 20.42 11.38 -19.65
N ASN A 369 20.41 10.26 -18.95
CA ASN A 369 19.43 9.20 -19.18
C ASN A 369 18.04 9.69 -18.75
N PRO A 370 17.00 9.62 -19.59
CA PRO A 370 15.63 9.99 -19.22
C PRO A 370 15.14 9.35 -17.93
N SER A 371 15.53 8.10 -17.66
CA SER A 371 15.13 7.39 -16.42
C SER A 371 15.73 7.97 -15.12
N ASN A 372 16.73 8.85 -15.23
CA ASN A 372 17.32 9.59 -14.11
C ASN A 372 16.65 10.95 -13.88
N ILE A 373 15.56 11.24 -14.59
CA ILE A 373 14.82 12.49 -14.49
C ILE A 373 13.42 12.18 -13.96
N ALA A 374 12.97 12.90 -12.92
CA ALA A 374 11.62 12.76 -12.39
C ALA A 374 10.87 14.08 -12.32
N ILE A 375 9.59 14.03 -12.62
CA ILE A 375 8.62 15.10 -12.42
C ILE A 375 7.67 14.66 -11.31
N LEU A 376 7.71 15.39 -10.20
CA LEU A 376 6.92 15.11 -9.01
C LEU A 376 5.86 16.20 -8.79
N SER A 377 4.65 15.79 -8.44
CA SER A 377 3.55 16.70 -8.11
C SER A 377 2.81 16.24 -6.86
N ARG A 378 2.18 17.18 -6.16
CA ARG A 378 1.31 16.87 -4.99
C ARG A 378 0.10 16.04 -5.41
N SER A 379 -0.46 16.30 -6.57
CA SER A 379 -1.62 15.61 -7.11
C SER A 379 -1.49 15.38 -8.62
N ARG A 380 -2.29 14.47 -9.15
CA ARG A 380 -2.30 14.18 -10.60
C ARG A 380 -2.75 15.36 -11.46
N LEU A 381 -3.41 16.37 -10.87
CA LEU A 381 -4.03 17.49 -11.60
C LEU A 381 -3.01 18.40 -12.31
N ALA A 382 -1.79 18.53 -11.82
CA ALA A 382 -0.75 19.37 -12.41
C ALA A 382 0.07 18.66 -13.51
N LEU A 383 -0.12 17.37 -13.73
CA LEU A 383 0.73 16.56 -14.61
C LEU A 383 0.31 16.51 -16.11
N PRO A 384 -1.00 16.60 -16.49
CA PRO A 384 -1.44 16.33 -17.86
C PRO A 384 -0.80 17.23 -18.91
N LEU A 385 -0.66 18.54 -18.64
CA LEU A 385 -0.05 19.47 -19.60
C LEU A 385 1.41 19.14 -19.88
N ILE A 386 2.17 18.82 -18.83
CA ILE A 386 3.59 18.47 -18.94
C ILE A 386 3.73 17.12 -19.68
N LYS A 387 2.88 16.14 -19.35
CA LYS A 387 2.86 14.84 -20.03
C LYS A 387 2.61 15.01 -21.54
N ASN A 388 1.60 15.82 -21.91
CA ASN A 388 1.31 16.07 -23.31
C ASN A 388 2.51 16.73 -24.03
N ARG A 389 3.16 17.72 -23.40
CA ARG A 389 4.33 18.39 -23.97
C ARG A 389 5.52 17.46 -24.16
N LEU A 390 5.80 16.56 -23.19
CA LEU A 390 6.86 15.54 -23.35
C LEU A 390 6.55 14.60 -24.52
N THR A 391 5.32 14.14 -24.65
CA THR A 391 4.87 13.27 -25.74
C THR A 391 4.98 13.97 -27.09
N GLU A 392 4.54 15.22 -27.22
CA GLU A 392 4.67 16.04 -28.44
C GLU A 392 6.14 16.24 -28.87
N ASN A 393 7.07 16.20 -27.91
CA ASN A 393 8.51 16.31 -28.17
C ASN A 393 9.20 14.94 -28.33
N ASN A 394 8.46 13.83 -28.43
CA ASN A 394 8.99 12.47 -28.53
C ASN A 394 9.94 12.09 -27.37
N ILE A 395 9.73 12.64 -26.19
CA ILE A 395 10.50 12.27 -25.00
C ILE A 395 9.80 11.06 -24.35
N PRO A 396 10.51 9.93 -24.16
CA PRO A 396 9.93 8.75 -23.54
C PRO A 396 9.56 9.05 -22.08
N ILE A 397 8.38 8.58 -21.65
CA ILE A 397 7.85 8.80 -20.31
C ILE A 397 7.55 7.47 -19.62
N ASN A 398 7.87 7.41 -18.33
CA ASN A 398 7.43 6.39 -17.40
C ASN A 398 6.39 7.01 -16.45
N ASP A 399 5.13 6.82 -16.76
CA ASP A 399 4.02 7.39 -15.97
C ASP A 399 3.58 6.44 -14.86
N THR A 400 4.17 6.58 -13.69
CA THR A 400 3.84 5.74 -12.53
C THR A 400 2.44 6.03 -11.95
N THR A 401 1.78 7.09 -12.42
CA THR A 401 0.40 7.37 -12.00
C THR A 401 -0.62 6.45 -12.67
N GLN A 402 -0.22 5.73 -13.73
CA GLN A 402 -1.06 4.79 -14.50
C GLN A 402 -0.83 3.32 -14.12
N THR A 403 0.21 3.00 -13.35
CA THR A 403 0.50 1.60 -12.95
C THR A 403 -0.62 1.00 -12.11
N ALA A 404 -1.30 1.83 -11.31
CA ALA A 404 -2.51 1.44 -10.60
C ALA A 404 -3.66 1.00 -11.54
N ASP A 405 -3.65 1.40 -12.81
CA ASP A 405 -4.72 1.06 -13.76
C ASP A 405 -4.55 -0.37 -14.33
N PHE A 406 -3.32 -0.90 -14.43
CA PHE A 406 -3.09 -2.29 -14.84
C PHE A 406 -3.70 -3.29 -13.86
N MET A 407 -3.41 -3.14 -12.55
CA MET A 407 -3.94 -4.03 -11.52
C MET A 407 -5.47 -3.86 -11.34
N LYS A 408 -6.00 -2.69 -11.70
CA LYS A 408 -7.44 -2.41 -11.73
C LYS A 408 -8.12 -2.85 -13.02
N SER A 409 -7.35 -3.32 -14.02
CA SER A 409 -7.93 -3.79 -15.28
C SER A 409 -8.83 -5.00 -15.05
N GLU A 410 -9.93 -5.08 -15.81
CA GLU A 410 -10.88 -6.21 -15.69
C GLU A 410 -10.20 -7.55 -15.87
N THR A 411 -9.29 -7.66 -16.86
CA THR A 411 -8.57 -8.91 -17.15
C THR A 411 -7.78 -9.43 -15.95
N VAL A 412 -7.02 -8.55 -15.27
CA VAL A 412 -6.23 -8.93 -14.10
C VAL A 412 -7.14 -9.33 -12.95
N LYS A 413 -8.22 -8.58 -12.71
CA LYS A 413 -9.22 -8.91 -11.67
C LYS A 413 -9.92 -10.24 -11.94
N ASP A 414 -10.24 -10.52 -13.20
CA ASP A 414 -10.88 -11.79 -13.58
C ASP A 414 -9.95 -12.97 -13.27
N ILE A 415 -8.68 -12.90 -13.68
CA ILE A 415 -7.72 -13.97 -13.41
C ILE A 415 -7.44 -14.10 -11.90
N PHE A 416 -7.32 -13.00 -11.18
CA PHE A 416 -7.17 -13.03 -9.72
C PHE A 416 -8.36 -13.70 -9.02
N ALA A 417 -9.59 -13.46 -9.51
CA ALA A 417 -10.77 -14.12 -8.96
C ALA A 417 -10.74 -15.64 -9.22
N PHE A 418 -10.32 -16.09 -10.40
CA PHE A 418 -10.14 -17.51 -10.67
C PHE A 418 -9.05 -18.15 -9.81
N LEU A 419 -7.92 -17.50 -9.64
CA LEU A 419 -6.85 -17.97 -8.75
C LEU A 419 -7.34 -18.09 -7.29
N LYS A 420 -8.12 -17.13 -6.80
CA LYS A 420 -8.72 -17.19 -5.45
C LYS A 420 -9.65 -18.40 -5.31
N ILE A 421 -10.46 -18.69 -6.30
CA ILE A 421 -11.34 -19.87 -6.30
C ILE A 421 -10.54 -21.16 -6.24
N MET A 422 -9.47 -21.29 -7.03
CA MET A 422 -8.62 -22.47 -7.01
C MET A 422 -8.07 -22.77 -5.62
N THR A 423 -7.85 -21.73 -4.83
CA THR A 423 -7.24 -21.83 -3.50
C THR A 423 -8.25 -21.80 -2.35
N ASN A 424 -9.37 -21.11 -2.51
CA ASN A 424 -10.44 -21.02 -1.53
C ASN A 424 -11.81 -21.15 -2.18
N PRO A 425 -12.38 -22.36 -2.25
CA PRO A 425 -13.71 -22.60 -2.80
C PRO A 425 -14.85 -21.86 -2.07
N LYS A 426 -14.63 -21.37 -0.85
CA LYS A 426 -15.62 -20.63 -0.06
C LYS A 426 -15.63 -19.14 -0.33
N ASP A 427 -14.69 -18.61 -1.13
CA ASP A 427 -14.64 -17.20 -1.50
C ASP A 427 -15.80 -16.83 -2.41
N ILE A 428 -16.93 -16.47 -1.81
CA ILE A 428 -18.15 -16.10 -2.52
C ILE A 428 -17.96 -14.87 -3.41
N TYR A 429 -17.05 -13.96 -3.07
CA TYR A 429 -16.82 -12.73 -3.84
C TYR A 429 -16.08 -13.05 -5.14
N ALA A 430 -15.03 -13.85 -5.05
CA ALA A 430 -14.34 -14.38 -6.22
C ALA A 430 -15.28 -15.24 -7.08
N PHE A 431 -16.07 -16.09 -6.45
CA PHE A 431 -17.07 -16.91 -7.13
C PHE A 431 -18.09 -16.06 -7.90
N MET A 432 -18.71 -15.08 -7.26
CA MET A 432 -19.68 -14.18 -7.92
C MET A 432 -19.05 -13.40 -9.07
N HIS A 433 -17.78 -13.01 -8.94
CA HIS A 433 -17.06 -12.31 -10.00
C HIS A 433 -16.84 -13.22 -11.22
N THR A 434 -16.45 -14.47 -11.02
CA THR A 434 -16.14 -15.42 -12.10
C THR A 434 -17.37 -16.05 -12.74
N LEU A 435 -18.52 -16.04 -12.08
CA LEU A 435 -19.75 -16.70 -12.55
C LEU A 435 -20.26 -16.16 -13.91
N ASP A 436 -19.97 -14.90 -14.25
CA ASP A 436 -20.25 -14.29 -15.55
C ASP A 436 -18.96 -13.98 -16.36
N ARG A 437 -17.90 -14.76 -16.13
CA ARG A 437 -16.62 -14.64 -16.83
C ARG A 437 -16.18 -16.01 -17.39
N PRO A 438 -16.08 -16.21 -18.68
CA PRO A 438 -16.58 -15.35 -19.80
C PRO A 438 -18.07 -15.02 -19.70
N LYS A 439 -18.49 -13.87 -20.25
CA LYS A 439 -19.89 -13.43 -20.19
C LYS A 439 -20.85 -14.49 -20.72
N GLN A 440 -21.71 -15.01 -19.83
CA GLN A 440 -22.70 -16.03 -20.13
C GLN A 440 -24.15 -15.56 -19.86
N GLY A 441 -24.32 -14.28 -19.56
CA GLY A 441 -25.61 -13.67 -19.27
C GLY A 441 -26.12 -14.01 -17.87
N ILE A 442 -25.21 -14.18 -16.90
CA ILE A 442 -25.53 -14.29 -15.47
C ILE A 442 -25.34 -12.91 -14.84
N GLY A 443 -26.23 -12.00 -15.17
CA GLY A 443 -26.21 -10.66 -14.56
C GLY A 443 -26.84 -10.64 -13.15
N PRO A 444 -26.83 -9.48 -12.45
CA PRO A 444 -27.27 -9.36 -11.06
C PRO A 444 -28.66 -9.95 -10.77
N LYS A 445 -29.64 -9.72 -11.67
CA LYS A 445 -30.98 -10.28 -11.53
C LYS A 445 -31.02 -11.81 -11.66
N THR A 446 -30.14 -12.39 -12.46
CA THR A 446 -30.01 -13.84 -12.63
C THR A 446 -29.35 -14.46 -11.41
N LEU A 447 -28.28 -13.83 -10.92
CA LEU A 447 -27.58 -14.23 -9.72
C LEU A 447 -28.50 -14.23 -8.49
N GLU A 448 -29.36 -13.22 -8.36
CA GLU A 448 -30.33 -13.13 -7.28
C GLU A 448 -31.34 -14.31 -7.32
N LYS A 449 -31.79 -14.69 -8.49
CA LYS A 449 -32.66 -15.87 -8.63
C LYS A 449 -31.97 -17.16 -8.20
N ILE A 450 -30.67 -17.31 -8.50
CA ILE A 450 -29.90 -18.49 -8.09
C ILE A 450 -29.73 -18.47 -6.57
N ARG A 451 -29.40 -17.29 -5.98
CA ARG A 451 -29.25 -17.09 -4.55
C ARG A 451 -30.54 -17.46 -3.78
N LEU A 452 -31.66 -16.93 -4.19
CA LEU A 452 -32.99 -17.24 -3.59
C LEU A 452 -33.34 -18.74 -3.69
N GLN A 453 -32.88 -19.42 -4.74
CA GLN A 453 -33.08 -20.86 -4.83
C GLN A 453 -32.16 -21.63 -3.89
N ALA A 454 -30.89 -21.20 -3.73
CA ALA A 454 -29.94 -21.77 -2.77
C ALA A 454 -30.45 -21.65 -1.32
N GLU A 455 -31.03 -20.53 -0.96
CA GLU A 455 -31.63 -20.28 0.35
C GLU A 455 -32.76 -21.25 0.71
N LYS A 456 -33.57 -21.64 -0.25
CA LYS A 456 -34.64 -22.66 -0.03
C LYS A 456 -34.06 -24.00 0.42
N PHE A 457 -32.82 -24.30 0.09
CA PHE A 457 -32.13 -25.52 0.50
C PHE A 457 -31.19 -25.28 1.70
N ASN A 458 -31.22 -24.10 2.30
CA ASN A 458 -30.31 -23.70 3.37
C ASN A 458 -28.83 -23.88 2.99
N MET A 459 -28.51 -23.59 1.73
CA MET A 459 -27.17 -23.70 1.14
C MET A 459 -26.64 -22.29 0.79
N ASN A 460 -25.35 -22.10 0.92
CA ASN A 460 -24.73 -20.92 0.32
C ASN A 460 -24.67 -21.05 -1.23
N LEU A 461 -24.41 -19.96 -1.92
CA LEU A 461 -24.43 -19.90 -3.38
C LEU A 461 -23.44 -20.89 -4.02
N VAL A 462 -22.24 -21.01 -3.46
CA VAL A 462 -21.18 -21.89 -3.98
C VAL A 462 -21.59 -23.35 -3.80
N GLU A 463 -22.02 -23.73 -2.59
CA GLU A 463 -22.50 -25.08 -2.29
C GLU A 463 -23.68 -25.47 -3.19
N PHE A 464 -24.63 -24.56 -3.39
CA PHE A 464 -25.78 -24.81 -4.27
C PHE A 464 -25.33 -25.06 -5.71
N VAL A 465 -24.49 -24.19 -6.26
CA VAL A 465 -23.98 -24.31 -7.64
C VAL A 465 -23.19 -25.61 -7.85
N LEU A 466 -22.44 -26.05 -6.85
CA LEU A 466 -21.67 -27.31 -6.93
C LEU A 466 -22.48 -28.57 -6.63
N SER A 467 -23.72 -28.45 -6.14
CA SER A 467 -24.58 -29.58 -5.79
C SER A 467 -25.49 -30.00 -6.94
N GLU A 468 -26.05 -31.18 -6.82
CA GLU A 468 -27.13 -31.65 -7.71
C GLU A 468 -28.43 -30.84 -7.61
N LYS A 469 -28.55 -29.96 -6.59
CA LYS A 469 -29.72 -29.07 -6.40
C LYS A 469 -29.86 -28.05 -7.51
N VAL A 470 -28.83 -27.78 -8.31
CA VAL A 470 -28.92 -26.97 -9.55
C VAL A 470 -29.97 -27.52 -10.52
N ASN A 471 -30.30 -28.81 -10.42
CA ASN A 471 -31.35 -29.42 -11.23
C ASN A 471 -32.75 -28.87 -10.92
N THR A 472 -32.96 -28.17 -9.83
CA THR A 472 -34.20 -27.47 -9.46
C THR A 472 -34.35 -26.10 -10.13
N LEU A 473 -33.35 -25.63 -10.80
CA LEU A 473 -33.40 -24.39 -11.59
C LEU A 473 -34.19 -24.58 -12.88
N THR A 474 -34.69 -23.47 -13.43
CA THR A 474 -35.32 -23.50 -14.77
C THR A 474 -34.29 -23.99 -15.81
N PRO A 475 -34.75 -24.66 -16.90
CA PRO A 475 -33.83 -25.23 -17.90
C PRO A 475 -32.77 -24.20 -18.43
N ALA A 476 -33.20 -22.97 -18.66
CA ALA A 476 -32.30 -21.90 -19.15
C ALA A 476 -31.25 -21.49 -18.13
N LEU A 477 -31.59 -21.40 -16.85
CA LEU A 477 -30.67 -21.10 -15.76
C LEU A 477 -29.75 -22.29 -15.48
N LYS A 478 -30.31 -23.48 -15.44
CA LYS A 478 -29.59 -24.74 -15.25
C LYS A 478 -28.47 -24.90 -16.27
N ALA A 479 -28.76 -24.70 -17.57
CA ALA A 479 -27.73 -24.81 -18.63
C ALA A 479 -26.53 -23.89 -18.41
N LYS A 480 -26.77 -22.66 -17.96
CA LYS A 480 -25.72 -21.70 -17.65
C LYS A 480 -24.88 -22.13 -16.44
N VAL A 481 -25.56 -22.56 -15.38
CA VAL A 481 -24.91 -22.94 -14.12
C VAL A 481 -24.13 -24.25 -14.26
N ILE A 482 -24.65 -25.26 -14.97
CA ILE A 482 -23.94 -26.53 -15.19
C ILE A 482 -22.64 -26.33 -15.97
N LYS A 483 -22.68 -25.49 -17.01
CA LYS A 483 -21.46 -25.19 -17.75
C LYS A 483 -20.38 -24.61 -16.83
N TYR A 484 -20.78 -23.72 -15.92
CA TYR A 484 -19.90 -23.13 -14.95
C TYR A 484 -19.44 -24.16 -13.89
N GLN A 485 -20.34 -25.04 -13.44
CA GLN A 485 -20.00 -26.13 -12.52
C GLN A 485 -18.89 -27.03 -13.06
N THR A 486 -18.95 -27.37 -14.36
CA THR A 486 -17.88 -28.16 -15.02
C THR A 486 -16.53 -27.44 -14.99
N ILE A 487 -16.51 -26.16 -15.32
CA ILE A 487 -15.29 -25.32 -15.26
C ILE A 487 -14.75 -25.30 -13.83
N TYR A 488 -15.64 -25.07 -12.87
CA TYR A 488 -15.28 -24.92 -11.47
C TYR A 488 -14.72 -26.21 -10.86
N SER A 489 -15.35 -27.34 -11.13
CA SER A 489 -14.83 -28.65 -10.68
C SER A 489 -13.45 -28.93 -11.27
N SER A 490 -13.24 -28.61 -12.55
CA SER A 490 -11.92 -28.75 -13.19
C SER A 490 -10.84 -27.87 -12.54
N LEU A 491 -11.20 -26.68 -12.09
CA LEU A 491 -10.28 -25.81 -11.37
C LEU A 491 -9.88 -26.35 -9.99
N LEU A 492 -10.82 -27.01 -9.30
CA LEU A 492 -10.57 -27.59 -7.98
C LEU A 492 -9.76 -28.90 -8.03
N ASP A 493 -9.99 -29.75 -9.03
CA ASP A 493 -9.36 -31.07 -9.14
C ASP A 493 -7.85 -31.03 -9.43
N ASN A 494 -7.34 -29.92 -9.97
CA ASN A 494 -5.96 -29.80 -10.45
C ASN A 494 -5.04 -28.97 -9.55
N ASN A 495 -5.28 -28.94 -8.26
CA ASN A 495 -4.68 -27.97 -7.32
C ASN A 495 -3.22 -28.26 -6.87
N ASN A 496 -2.62 -29.39 -7.23
CA ASN A 496 -1.51 -29.88 -6.43
C ASN A 496 -0.09 -29.65 -6.99
N HIS A 497 0.10 -29.14 -8.22
CA HIS A 497 1.45 -29.05 -8.82
C HIS A 497 1.66 -27.88 -9.81
N PHE A 498 0.92 -26.79 -9.73
CA PHE A 498 1.07 -25.70 -10.67
C PHE A 498 2.04 -24.61 -10.14
N SER A 499 2.90 -24.12 -11.03
CA SER A 499 3.43 -22.77 -10.89
C SER A 499 2.29 -21.74 -11.07
N LEU A 500 2.53 -20.50 -10.68
CA LEU A 500 1.53 -19.42 -10.92
C LEU A 500 1.21 -19.26 -12.41
N VAL A 501 2.21 -19.40 -13.27
CA VAL A 501 2.03 -19.28 -14.74
C VAL A 501 1.18 -20.42 -15.24
N ASP A 502 1.47 -21.67 -14.80
CA ASP A 502 0.68 -22.84 -15.19
C ASP A 502 -0.77 -22.70 -14.74
N ALA A 503 -1.01 -22.19 -13.52
CA ALA A 503 -2.36 -21.93 -13.02
C ALA A 503 -3.09 -20.89 -13.87
N ILE A 504 -2.42 -19.80 -14.25
CA ILE A 504 -2.99 -18.77 -15.14
C ILE A 504 -3.29 -19.36 -16.51
N GLU A 505 -2.36 -20.12 -17.11
CA GLU A 505 -2.57 -20.76 -18.40
C GLU A 505 -3.68 -21.80 -18.38
N PHE A 506 -3.76 -22.58 -17.30
CA PHE A 506 -4.84 -23.51 -17.07
C PHE A 506 -6.21 -22.80 -17.05
N ILE A 507 -6.31 -21.68 -16.32
CA ILE A 507 -7.53 -20.84 -16.28
C ILE A 507 -7.87 -20.38 -17.70
N LEU A 508 -6.93 -19.80 -18.43
CA LEU A 508 -7.15 -19.24 -19.76
C LEU A 508 -7.65 -20.27 -20.77
N ASN A 509 -7.11 -21.50 -20.71
CA ASN A 509 -7.42 -22.57 -21.65
C ASN A 509 -8.72 -23.31 -21.30
N ASN A 510 -9.02 -23.54 -20.00
CA ASN A 510 -10.12 -24.40 -19.58
C ASN A 510 -11.43 -23.65 -19.29
N THR A 511 -11.38 -22.33 -19.07
CA THR A 511 -12.58 -21.52 -18.83
C THR A 511 -13.20 -20.96 -20.10
N GLY A 512 -12.51 -21.05 -21.24
CA GLY A 512 -12.90 -20.37 -22.49
C GLY A 512 -12.63 -18.86 -22.46
N TYR A 513 -11.86 -18.36 -21.48
CA TYR A 513 -11.58 -16.94 -21.29
C TYR A 513 -10.84 -16.34 -22.50
N MET A 514 -9.81 -17.03 -23.03
CA MET A 514 -9.08 -16.57 -24.20
C MET A 514 -9.99 -16.44 -25.44
N THR A 515 -10.85 -17.42 -25.68
CA THR A 515 -11.82 -17.39 -26.80
C THR A 515 -12.78 -16.21 -26.64
N TRP A 516 -13.21 -15.91 -25.41
CA TRP A 516 -14.09 -14.79 -25.15
C TRP A 516 -13.43 -13.44 -25.40
N ILE A 517 -12.23 -13.18 -24.82
CA ILE A 517 -11.55 -11.89 -24.97
C ILE A 517 -11.09 -11.65 -26.42
N SER A 518 -10.73 -12.72 -27.18
CA SER A 518 -10.32 -12.60 -28.59
C SER A 518 -11.41 -12.01 -29.49
N ASN A 519 -12.68 -12.10 -29.08
CA ASN A 519 -13.81 -11.53 -29.80
C ASN A 519 -14.14 -10.09 -29.35
N LEU A 520 -13.41 -9.51 -28.40
CA LEU A 520 -13.66 -8.16 -27.93
C LEU A 520 -12.88 -7.12 -28.74
N LYS A 521 -13.46 -5.93 -28.94
CA LYS A 521 -12.85 -4.84 -29.71
C LYS A 521 -11.47 -4.40 -29.19
N ASN A 522 -11.27 -4.50 -27.88
CA ASN A 522 -10.03 -4.11 -27.18
C ASN A 522 -9.10 -5.30 -26.90
N TYR A 523 -9.21 -6.39 -27.65
CA TYR A 523 -8.42 -7.62 -27.45
C TYR A 523 -6.91 -7.35 -27.31
N LYS A 524 -6.34 -6.48 -28.15
CA LYS A 524 -4.90 -6.17 -28.08
C LYS A 524 -4.46 -5.67 -26.70
N GLN A 525 -5.25 -4.81 -26.10
CA GLN A 525 -5.00 -4.28 -24.76
C GLN A 525 -5.15 -5.37 -23.70
N LEU A 526 -6.24 -6.15 -23.78
CA LEU A 526 -6.52 -7.22 -22.82
C LEU A 526 -5.45 -8.29 -22.85
N ASN A 527 -5.01 -8.68 -24.06
CA ASN A 527 -3.93 -9.65 -24.24
C ASN A 527 -2.59 -9.12 -23.72
N ALA A 528 -2.28 -7.85 -23.97
CA ALA A 528 -1.07 -7.23 -23.41
C ALA A 528 -1.07 -7.25 -21.87
N ASN A 529 -2.22 -7.03 -21.24
CA ASN A 529 -2.36 -7.15 -19.78
C ASN A 529 -2.14 -8.60 -19.32
N LEU A 530 -2.61 -9.62 -20.06
CA LEU A 530 -2.38 -11.02 -19.72
C LEU A 530 -0.90 -11.42 -19.83
N GLU A 531 -0.24 -11.06 -20.92
CA GLU A 531 1.18 -11.36 -21.08
C GLU A 531 2.04 -10.69 -20.00
N LYS A 532 1.68 -9.45 -19.64
CA LYS A 532 2.31 -8.76 -18.52
C LYS A 532 2.04 -9.47 -17.19
N LEU A 533 0.82 -9.94 -16.96
CA LEU A 533 0.47 -10.69 -15.74
C LEU A 533 1.26 -11.99 -15.64
N LYS A 534 1.39 -12.73 -16.75
CA LYS A 534 2.20 -13.96 -16.81
C LYS A 534 3.68 -13.67 -16.53
N PHE A 535 4.22 -12.60 -17.10
CA PHE A 535 5.60 -12.19 -16.83
C PHE A 535 5.83 -11.93 -15.33
N LEU A 536 4.95 -11.15 -14.70
CA LEU A 536 5.02 -10.87 -13.26
C LEU A 536 4.84 -12.13 -12.41
N ALA A 537 3.96 -13.04 -12.84
CA ALA A 537 3.74 -14.31 -12.17
C ALA A 537 4.98 -15.22 -12.25
N ASN A 538 5.68 -15.22 -13.39
CA ASN A 538 6.90 -15.98 -13.55
C ASN A 538 8.03 -15.43 -12.68
N GLU A 539 8.27 -14.11 -12.70
CA GLU A 539 9.27 -13.48 -11.82
C GLU A 539 8.98 -13.78 -10.35
N PHE A 540 7.72 -13.66 -9.94
CA PHE A 540 7.32 -13.95 -8.56
C PHE A 540 7.54 -15.43 -8.21
N ASN A 541 7.17 -16.36 -9.11
CA ASN A 541 7.33 -17.79 -8.90
C ASN A 541 8.80 -18.18 -8.71
N ASP A 542 9.68 -17.73 -9.60
CA ASP A 542 11.11 -18.04 -9.54
C ASP A 542 11.74 -17.56 -8.23
N GLU A 543 11.33 -16.38 -7.78
CA GLU A 543 11.80 -15.80 -6.54
C GLU A 543 11.22 -16.50 -5.31
N TYR A 544 9.93 -16.87 -5.36
CA TYR A 544 9.24 -17.54 -4.26
C TYR A 544 9.80 -18.93 -4.01
N VAL A 545 10.04 -19.70 -5.06
CA VAL A 545 10.65 -21.03 -5.01
C VAL A 545 12.05 -20.96 -4.42
N THR A 546 12.84 -19.96 -4.80
CA THR A 546 14.19 -19.78 -4.25
C THR A 546 14.18 -19.43 -2.76
N ALA A 547 13.13 -18.77 -2.28
CA ALA A 547 13.02 -18.30 -0.91
C ALA A 547 12.33 -19.27 0.06
N ASN A 548 11.54 -20.21 -0.44
CA ASN A 548 10.70 -21.12 0.35
C ASN A 548 10.88 -22.56 -0.14
N PHE A 549 11.24 -23.48 0.76
CA PHE A 549 11.49 -24.89 0.41
C PHE A 549 10.24 -25.78 0.49
N ASP A 550 9.20 -25.33 1.18
CA ASP A 550 7.94 -26.07 1.35
C ASP A 550 6.77 -25.09 1.29
N PHE A 551 6.03 -25.11 0.18
CA PHE A 551 4.89 -24.24 -0.05
C PHE A 551 3.85 -24.95 -0.91
N THR A 552 2.61 -24.51 -0.80
CA THR A 552 1.48 -24.96 -1.61
C THR A 552 1.15 -23.92 -2.69
N LEU A 553 0.39 -24.31 -3.72
CA LEU A 553 -0.16 -23.33 -4.69
C LEU A 553 -0.97 -22.24 -3.97
N PHE A 554 -1.66 -22.61 -2.89
CA PHE A 554 -2.40 -21.65 -2.06
C PHE A 554 -1.46 -20.56 -1.47
N ASP A 555 -0.34 -20.95 -0.91
CA ASP A 555 0.64 -20.02 -0.33
C ASP A 555 1.19 -19.08 -1.41
N LEU A 556 1.58 -19.67 -2.55
CA LEU A 556 2.09 -18.95 -3.70
C LEU A 556 1.07 -17.94 -4.26
N VAL A 557 -0.17 -18.37 -4.49
CA VAL A 557 -1.27 -17.50 -4.97
C VAL A 557 -1.60 -16.43 -3.95
N SER A 558 -1.72 -16.79 -2.67
CA SER A 558 -2.06 -15.83 -1.61
C SER A 558 -1.02 -14.74 -1.48
N ASP A 559 0.25 -15.09 -1.54
CA ASP A 559 1.34 -14.12 -1.45
C ASP A 559 1.48 -13.29 -2.73
N PHE A 560 1.25 -13.88 -3.89
CA PHE A 560 1.18 -13.15 -5.15
C PHE A 560 0.04 -12.12 -5.17
N LEU A 561 -1.17 -12.53 -4.81
CA LEU A 561 -2.32 -11.65 -4.72
C LEU A 561 -2.10 -10.52 -3.70
N LEU A 562 -1.51 -10.86 -2.55
CA LEU A 562 -1.16 -9.89 -1.53
C LEU A 562 -0.11 -8.89 -2.05
N GLU A 563 0.89 -9.33 -2.80
CA GLU A 563 1.93 -8.47 -3.39
C GLU A 563 1.34 -7.48 -4.39
N TYR A 564 0.55 -7.96 -5.30
CA TYR A 564 0.13 -7.14 -6.43
C TYR A 564 -1.16 -6.35 -6.18
N SER A 565 -1.99 -6.72 -5.20
CA SER A 565 -3.16 -5.90 -4.84
C SER A 565 -2.82 -4.63 -4.05
N MET A 566 -1.62 -4.54 -3.46
CA MET A 566 -1.18 -3.37 -2.68
C MET A 566 -0.10 -2.53 -3.37
N THR A 567 0.43 -2.95 -4.52
CA THR A 567 1.62 -2.31 -5.10
C THR A 567 1.26 -1.30 -6.17
N ASP A 568 1.65 -0.04 -5.91
CA ASP A 568 1.93 0.95 -6.96
C ASP A 568 3.37 0.68 -7.49
N LYS A 569 3.65 -0.54 -8.01
CA LYS A 569 4.99 -0.85 -8.56
C LYS A 569 5.29 0.05 -9.75
N VAL A 570 6.38 0.78 -9.64
CA VAL A 570 6.98 1.49 -10.77
C VAL A 570 7.58 0.44 -11.72
N GLU A 571 7.03 0.31 -12.91
CA GLU A 571 7.66 -0.50 -13.95
C GLU A 571 9.00 0.13 -14.36
N ASN A 572 9.99 -0.70 -14.65
CA ASN A 572 11.24 -0.28 -15.28
C ASN A 572 11.02 0.06 -16.78
N ILE A 573 10.10 0.97 -17.06
CA ILE A 573 9.95 1.55 -18.40
C ILE A 573 11.02 2.64 -18.52
N GLU A 574 11.86 2.55 -19.53
CA GLU A 574 12.82 3.62 -19.80
C GLU A 574 12.10 4.91 -20.18
N GLY A 575 12.40 6.00 -19.48
CA GLY A 575 11.78 7.29 -19.75
C GLY A 575 11.77 8.22 -18.54
N VAL A 576 11.40 9.48 -18.78
CA VAL A 576 11.21 10.49 -17.72
C VAL A 576 10.08 10.04 -16.80
N VAL A 577 10.39 9.93 -15.52
CA VAL A 577 9.42 9.46 -14.53
C VAL A 577 8.43 10.56 -14.19
N ILE A 578 7.15 10.26 -14.34
CA ILE A 578 6.06 11.14 -13.91
C ILE A 578 5.36 10.50 -12.71
N SER A 579 5.36 11.18 -11.57
CA SER A 579 4.85 10.60 -10.32
C SER A 579 4.19 11.62 -9.40
N THR A 580 3.37 11.13 -8.48
CA THR A 580 3.02 11.92 -7.30
C THR A 580 4.13 11.81 -6.25
N VAL A 581 4.23 12.82 -5.36
CA VAL A 581 5.23 12.77 -4.29
C VAL A 581 5.03 11.55 -3.38
N HIS A 582 3.77 11.14 -3.11
CA HIS A 582 3.50 9.94 -2.31
C HIS A 582 4.10 8.67 -2.93
N ASN A 583 3.94 8.49 -4.24
CA ASN A 583 4.45 7.32 -4.95
C ASN A 583 5.98 7.37 -5.15
N SER A 584 6.61 8.53 -4.94
CA SER A 584 8.07 8.69 -5.03
C SER A 584 8.82 8.29 -3.75
N LYS A 585 8.11 7.98 -2.65
CA LYS A 585 8.75 7.56 -1.40
C LYS A 585 9.57 6.28 -1.62
N GLY A 586 10.81 6.27 -1.13
CA GLY A 586 11.76 5.18 -1.37
C GLY A 586 12.57 5.29 -2.66
N LEU A 587 12.12 6.09 -3.65
CA LEU A 587 12.80 6.28 -4.92
C LEU A 587 13.75 7.48 -4.89
N GLU A 588 14.58 7.62 -5.94
CA GLU A 588 15.55 8.72 -6.06
C GLU A 588 16.03 8.89 -7.51
N TRP A 589 16.30 10.14 -7.92
CA TRP A 589 16.72 10.49 -9.27
C TRP A 589 17.81 11.56 -9.25
N ASP A 590 18.60 11.60 -10.30
CA ASP A 590 19.65 12.63 -10.42
C ASP A 590 19.06 14.03 -10.59
N ASN A 591 17.97 14.15 -11.36
CA ASN A 591 17.31 15.40 -11.67
C ASN A 591 15.82 15.36 -11.31
N VAL A 592 15.37 16.22 -10.43
CA VAL A 592 13.97 16.26 -9.98
C VAL A 592 13.35 17.63 -10.25
N PHE A 593 12.15 17.58 -10.83
CA PHE A 593 11.28 18.74 -11.02
C PHE A 593 10.05 18.58 -10.12
N ILE A 594 9.87 19.46 -9.13
CA ILE A 594 8.66 19.50 -8.31
C ILE A 594 7.78 20.58 -8.91
N VAL A 595 6.66 20.16 -9.51
CA VAL A 595 5.75 21.05 -10.24
C VAL A 595 4.47 21.33 -9.45
N GLY A 596 3.86 22.50 -9.70
CA GLY A 596 2.68 22.90 -8.97
C GLY A 596 2.96 23.36 -7.55
N CYS A 597 4.11 23.99 -7.31
CA CYS A 597 4.44 24.57 -6.01
C CYS A 597 3.71 25.90 -5.80
N ASP A 598 2.40 25.84 -5.70
CA ASP A 598 1.52 26.99 -5.49
C ASP A 598 0.70 26.82 -4.21
N GLU A 599 0.41 27.91 -3.50
CA GLU A 599 -0.52 27.89 -2.36
C GLU A 599 -1.88 27.32 -2.80
N SER A 600 -2.48 26.48 -1.99
CA SER A 600 -3.69 25.70 -2.26
C SER A 600 -3.52 24.50 -3.22
N VAL A 601 -2.36 24.32 -3.85
CA VAL A 601 -2.00 23.15 -4.66
C VAL A 601 -0.97 22.29 -3.92
N PHE A 602 0.16 22.89 -3.56
CA PHE A 602 1.19 22.31 -2.71
C PHE A 602 1.80 23.39 -1.80
N PRO A 603 1.30 23.59 -0.59
CA PRO A 603 0.44 22.72 0.23
C PRO A 603 -1.03 22.68 -0.22
N SER A 604 -1.66 21.50 -0.08
CA SER A 604 -3.09 21.32 -0.27
C SER A 604 -3.80 21.34 1.09
N ILE A 605 -4.02 22.55 1.62
CA ILE A 605 -4.57 22.75 2.96
C ILE A 605 -6.08 23.00 2.88
N ARG A 606 -6.85 22.29 3.68
CA ARG A 606 -8.31 22.45 3.81
C ARG A 606 -8.76 23.07 5.13
N GLY A 607 -7.81 23.54 5.97
CA GLY A 607 -8.16 24.38 7.12
C GLY A 607 -7.52 24.13 8.48
N ASN A 608 -6.51 23.26 8.65
CA ASN A 608 -5.92 22.96 9.98
C ASN A 608 -4.39 23.18 10.01
N LYS A 609 -3.84 23.56 11.21
CA LYS A 609 -2.40 23.69 11.41
C LYS A 609 -1.65 22.37 11.25
N ASP A 610 -2.25 21.27 11.68
CA ASP A 610 -1.65 19.94 11.58
C ASP A 610 -1.48 19.48 10.13
N GLU A 611 -2.37 19.95 9.24
CA GLU A 611 -2.26 19.68 7.79
C GLU A 611 -1.02 20.33 7.18
N ILE A 612 -0.56 21.50 7.69
CA ILE A 612 0.63 22.15 7.15
C ILE A 612 1.92 21.39 7.49
N GLU A 613 2.00 20.79 8.67
CA GLU A 613 3.17 19.98 9.04
C GLU A 613 3.26 18.71 8.21
N SER A 614 2.13 18.06 7.95
CA SER A 614 2.04 16.90 7.07
C SER A 614 2.43 17.24 5.61
N GLU A 615 1.92 18.37 5.08
CA GLU A 615 2.29 18.86 3.75
C GLU A 615 3.79 19.25 3.68
N ARG A 616 4.35 19.75 4.78
CA ARG A 616 5.78 20.08 4.87
C ARG A 616 6.66 18.82 4.87
N ARG A 617 6.22 17.74 5.53
CA ARG A 617 6.87 16.42 5.42
C ARG A 617 6.82 15.91 3.97
N LEU A 618 5.72 16.12 3.28
CA LEU A 618 5.60 15.72 1.89
C LEU A 618 6.56 16.52 0.98
N MET A 619 6.72 17.84 1.20
CA MET A 619 7.70 18.65 0.48
C MET A 619 9.14 18.21 0.81
N TYR A 620 9.44 17.92 2.08
CA TYR A 620 10.72 17.36 2.48
C TYR A 620 11.03 16.04 1.75
N VAL A 621 10.06 15.14 1.66
CA VAL A 621 10.20 13.91 0.87
C VAL A 621 10.50 14.24 -0.58
N ALA A 622 9.76 15.15 -1.23
CA ALA A 622 9.97 15.52 -2.62
C ALA A 622 11.37 16.06 -2.89
N ILE A 623 11.86 16.99 -2.04
CA ILE A 623 13.20 17.58 -2.14
C ILE A 623 14.28 16.50 -2.01
N THR A 624 14.11 15.58 -1.04
CA THR A 624 15.12 14.54 -0.76
C THR A 624 15.12 13.38 -1.78
N ARG A 625 14.30 13.46 -2.84
CA ARG A 625 14.38 12.54 -3.98
C ARG A 625 15.48 12.93 -4.97
N ALA A 626 15.92 14.19 -4.96
CA ALA A 626 16.93 14.70 -5.87
C ALA A 626 18.36 14.36 -5.40
N ARG A 627 19.21 13.98 -6.35
CA ARG A 627 20.65 13.78 -6.12
C ARG A 627 21.45 15.03 -6.50
N ASN A 628 21.33 15.50 -7.75
CA ASN A 628 22.24 16.49 -8.35
C ASN A 628 21.56 17.80 -8.71
N PHE A 629 20.28 17.74 -9.12
CA PHE A 629 19.52 18.92 -9.55
C PHE A 629 18.11 18.89 -8.99
N LEU A 630 17.63 20.07 -8.57
CA LEU A 630 16.26 20.28 -8.13
C LEU A 630 15.68 21.56 -8.73
N ALA A 631 14.53 21.44 -9.41
CA ALA A 631 13.72 22.59 -9.80
C ALA A 631 12.36 22.54 -9.07
N MET A 632 11.94 23.65 -8.49
CA MET A 632 10.60 23.86 -7.93
C MET A 632 9.87 24.86 -8.81
N THR A 633 8.68 24.52 -9.33
CA THR A 633 7.99 25.41 -10.26
C THR A 633 6.61 25.81 -9.74
N SER A 634 6.23 27.05 -10.02
CA SER A 634 4.92 27.64 -9.66
C SER A 634 4.34 28.43 -10.82
N ALA A 635 3.01 28.52 -10.90
CA ALA A 635 2.31 29.29 -11.93
C ALA A 635 1.20 30.16 -11.32
N LYS A 636 1.12 31.44 -11.74
CA LYS A 636 0.07 32.35 -11.24
C LYS A 636 -1.33 31.92 -11.66
N HIS A 637 -1.47 31.36 -12.86
CA HIS A 637 -2.72 30.86 -13.39
C HIS A 637 -2.60 29.36 -13.71
N ARG A 638 -3.58 28.58 -13.29
CA ARG A 638 -3.71 27.16 -13.62
C ARG A 638 -5.11 26.87 -14.14
N VAL A 639 -5.19 26.08 -15.19
CA VAL A 639 -6.48 25.62 -15.75
C VAL A 639 -7.36 24.97 -14.68
N THR A 640 -6.75 24.28 -13.72
CA THR A 640 -7.47 23.59 -12.63
C THR A 640 -7.91 24.50 -11.49
N ALA A 641 -7.48 25.76 -11.45
CA ALA A 641 -7.76 26.70 -10.36
C ALA A 641 -8.93 27.65 -10.64
N HIS A 642 -9.71 27.43 -11.70
CA HIS A 642 -10.91 28.23 -12.03
C HIS A 642 -10.65 29.75 -11.95
N ASP A 643 -9.68 30.24 -12.72
CA ASP A 643 -9.31 31.68 -12.87
C ASP A 643 -8.81 32.39 -11.59
N LYS A 644 -8.50 31.66 -10.53
CA LYS A 644 -7.86 32.23 -9.34
C LYS A 644 -6.38 32.50 -9.59
N ILE A 645 -5.92 33.66 -9.16
CA ILE A 645 -4.48 33.99 -9.11
C ILE A 645 -3.88 33.24 -7.91
N LEU A 646 -2.88 32.40 -8.18
CA LEU A 646 -2.17 31.65 -7.17
C LEU A 646 -0.86 32.33 -6.76
N ASN A 647 -0.53 32.24 -5.50
CA ASN A 647 0.78 32.66 -4.98
C ASN A 647 1.74 31.45 -4.98
N PRO A 648 3.05 31.68 -5.12
CA PRO A 648 4.03 30.64 -4.92
C PRO A 648 3.90 29.99 -3.54
N SER A 649 4.10 28.71 -3.48
CA SER A 649 4.08 27.93 -2.23
C SER A 649 4.99 28.55 -1.15
N ARG A 650 4.49 28.58 0.08
CA ARG A 650 5.32 28.97 1.25
C ARG A 650 6.57 28.12 1.38
N PHE A 651 6.56 26.88 0.93
CA PHE A 651 7.70 25.98 0.97
C PHE A 651 8.89 26.45 0.11
N ILE A 652 8.61 27.22 -0.96
CA ILE A 652 9.67 27.89 -1.74
C ILE A 652 10.39 28.92 -0.86
N ASN A 653 9.65 29.68 -0.04
CA ASN A 653 10.26 30.66 0.88
C ASN A 653 10.97 29.95 2.03
N GLU A 654 10.35 28.96 2.64
CA GLU A 654 10.93 28.18 3.75
C GLU A 654 12.22 27.46 3.31
N SER A 655 12.28 26.94 2.08
CA SER A 655 13.47 26.26 1.56
C SER A 655 14.68 27.17 1.34
N ASN A 656 14.44 28.47 1.16
CA ASN A 656 15.47 29.46 0.79
C ASN A 656 16.15 29.14 -0.54
N VAL A 657 15.41 28.58 -1.50
CA VAL A 657 15.91 28.28 -2.85
C VAL A 657 16.08 29.55 -3.68
N ASN A 658 17.05 29.58 -4.59
CA ASN A 658 17.25 30.69 -5.52
C ASN A 658 16.03 30.86 -6.45
N LYS A 659 15.41 32.06 -6.44
CA LYS A 659 14.19 32.34 -7.20
C LYS A 659 14.52 33.03 -8.52
N LYS A 660 13.79 32.64 -9.57
CA LYS A 660 13.76 33.34 -10.87
C LYS A 660 12.31 33.46 -11.34
N ILE A 661 11.94 34.64 -11.82
CA ILE A 661 10.66 34.92 -12.46
C ILE A 661 10.88 34.85 -13.98
N ILE A 662 10.06 34.08 -14.68
CA ILE A 662 10.15 33.86 -16.12
C ILE A 662 8.84 34.34 -16.78
#